data_f4f5c10a6c18722fe97061eba69ed861
#
_entry.id   f4f5c10a6c18722fe97061eba69ed861
#
_cell.length_a   1.000
_cell.length_b   1.000
_cell.length_c   1.000
_cell.angle_alpha   90.00
_cell.angle_beta   90.00
_cell.angle_gamma   90.00
#
_symmetry.space_group_name_H-M   'P 1'
#
loop_
_entity.id
_entity.type
_entity.pdbx_description
1 polymer ?
#
loop_
_entity_poly.entity_id
_entity_poly.type
_entity_poly.pdbx_seq_one_letter_code
_entity_poly.pdbx_strand_id
1 'polypeptide(L)'
;MDTNKWTQKTQEGVTSAVDMAKERSNPEVTPDHLALALLGQAEGIALPIMAKLGLSPLSLKNQIGDRLERLPRAYGAEPQLSRQLLDILRQADLDRQEMRDDYLSVEHILLGLAPNFGTDRAALLAALREVRGTHRVTTQNPEESFQALEKYGRDLTEAARRHKIDPVIGRDEEIRRVIQVLSRRTKNNPVLIGEPGVGKTAIVEGLAVRIVEGDVPEQLKTKRLVALDLASMVAGAKYRGEFEERLKAVLAEIAASEGEIITFIDEMHTVVGAGAAEGAMDASNMLKPMLARGELRMIGATTLDEYRKYIEKDAALERRFQRVLVDQPNVEATIAILRGLKERYEVYHGVRIQDSALVAAAVLSDRYITDRFLPDKAIDLVDEAASHLRIEIDSMPTEIDVVDRRIRQLEIERISLAREQDAAAAERMERIDEDLSNLNEERLGMVGHWQLEKSKIESIREKKEKLESERARADQMTREGRLDAASEILYSVIPGLEDAIKTETAELAELQSNMRMLKEEVSEEDIAEVVSRATGIPVSRMLEGEVSKLLRMEDELHTRVIGQDAAIAAVAAAIRRSRAGLSDPNRPIGSFLFLGPTGVGKTELAKGLAEFLFDDERAMIRIDMGEYQESHTVSRLIGSPPGYVGYDQGGQLSEAVRRRPYSVVLLDEIEKAHPDVFNVLLQVLDDGRLTDGQGRTVNFTNTVLIMTSNLAVDPRAFFKPEFVNRIDEIIRFSALSREDLDAIVELQIEDVRRRLRARRIGLEVTPELKQRLATEGFDPEFGARPLRRVVQRWIGDTVATAILEGRFTEGDTVHADLDPTNEDAVILK
;
A
#
# COMPACT_ATOMS: atom_id res chain seq x y z
N MET A 1 -39.09 -27.99 34.66
CA MET A 1 -39.04 -26.96 33.60
C MET A 1 -38.44 -27.62 32.39
N ASP A 2 -38.96 -27.31 31.21
CA ASP A 2 -38.44 -27.86 29.96
C ASP A 2 -37.25 -26.99 29.49
N THR A 3 -36.04 -27.47 29.77
CA THR A 3 -34.79 -26.76 29.42
C THR A 3 -34.58 -26.65 27.91
N ASN A 4 -35.31 -27.45 27.11
CA ASN A 4 -35.24 -27.32 25.63
C ASN A 4 -35.88 -26.03 25.12
N LYS A 5 -36.67 -25.35 25.93
CA LYS A 5 -37.25 -24.04 25.64
C LYS A 5 -36.43 -22.86 26.19
N TRP A 6 -35.20 -23.08 26.60
CA TRP A 6 -34.29 -22.02 27.06
C TRP A 6 -33.35 -21.60 25.98
N THR A 7 -33.05 -20.32 25.93
CA THR A 7 -31.98 -19.82 25.06
C THR A 7 -30.62 -20.36 25.50
N GLN A 8 -29.66 -20.40 24.61
CA GLN A 8 -28.31 -20.88 24.91
C GLN A 8 -27.67 -20.06 26.04
N LYS A 9 -27.79 -18.74 26.01
CA LYS A 9 -27.26 -17.83 27.05
C LYS A 9 -27.94 -18.07 28.41
N THR A 10 -29.22 -18.38 28.43
CA THR A 10 -29.93 -18.77 29.65
C THR A 10 -29.36 -20.06 30.24
N GLN A 11 -29.15 -21.07 29.40
CA GLN A 11 -28.55 -22.34 29.83
C GLN A 11 -27.14 -22.16 30.37
N GLU A 12 -26.32 -21.41 29.63
CA GLU A 12 -24.94 -21.05 30.04
C GLU A 12 -24.95 -20.31 31.38
N GLY A 13 -25.84 -19.33 31.55
CA GLY A 13 -25.93 -18.53 32.78
C GLY A 13 -26.30 -19.38 34.00
N VAL A 14 -27.28 -20.30 33.86
CA VAL A 14 -27.68 -21.20 34.94
C VAL A 14 -26.57 -22.21 35.26
N THR A 15 -25.91 -22.77 34.26
CA THR A 15 -24.75 -23.65 34.43
C THR A 15 -23.62 -22.97 35.18
N SER A 16 -23.26 -21.76 34.75
CA SER A 16 -22.24 -20.96 35.40
C SER A 16 -22.60 -20.60 36.85
N ALA A 17 -23.86 -20.34 37.12
CA ALA A 17 -24.33 -20.09 38.50
C ALA A 17 -24.18 -21.35 39.38
N VAL A 18 -24.42 -22.53 38.84
CA VAL A 18 -24.21 -23.83 39.55
C VAL A 18 -22.72 -24.05 39.80
N ASP A 19 -21.87 -23.83 38.78
CA ASP A 19 -20.42 -24.01 38.93
C ASP A 19 -19.85 -23.02 39.95
N MET A 20 -20.28 -21.77 39.93
CA MET A 20 -19.90 -20.77 40.92
C MET A 20 -20.30 -21.15 42.34
N ALA A 21 -21.48 -21.75 42.54
CA ALA A 21 -21.89 -22.23 43.85
C ALA A 21 -21.04 -23.44 44.31
N LYS A 22 -20.63 -24.31 43.39
CA LYS A 22 -19.67 -25.41 43.66
C LYS A 22 -18.33 -24.91 44.10
N GLU A 23 -17.74 -23.97 43.33
CA GLU A 23 -16.43 -23.38 43.65
C GLU A 23 -16.43 -22.70 45.02
N ARG A 24 -17.52 -22.03 45.38
CA ARG A 24 -17.67 -21.35 46.68
C ARG A 24 -18.10 -22.29 47.82
N SER A 25 -18.34 -23.58 47.53
CA SER A 25 -18.85 -24.57 48.48
C SER A 25 -20.20 -24.17 49.10
N ASN A 26 -21.06 -23.47 48.34
CA ASN A 26 -22.39 -23.12 48.81
C ASN A 26 -23.37 -24.31 48.59
N PRO A 27 -24.25 -24.69 49.56
CA PRO A 27 -25.17 -25.81 49.42
C PRO A 27 -26.34 -25.49 48.49
N GLU A 28 -26.62 -24.21 48.23
CA GLU A 28 -27.71 -23.76 47.40
C GLU A 28 -27.28 -22.76 46.37
N VAL A 29 -27.81 -22.88 45.14
CA VAL A 29 -27.67 -21.84 44.10
C VAL A 29 -28.76 -20.80 44.34
N THR A 30 -28.35 -19.61 44.76
CA THR A 30 -29.24 -18.50 45.08
C THR A 30 -29.45 -17.58 43.86
N PRO A 31 -30.45 -16.67 43.87
CA PRO A 31 -30.61 -15.64 42.85
C PRO A 31 -29.36 -14.80 42.60
N ASP A 32 -28.53 -14.52 43.64
CA ASP A 32 -27.30 -13.76 43.52
C ASP A 32 -26.23 -14.51 42.69
N HIS A 33 -26.17 -15.86 42.76
CA HIS A 33 -25.28 -16.62 41.87
C HIS A 33 -25.68 -16.46 40.42
N LEU A 34 -26.98 -16.53 40.10
CA LEU A 34 -27.46 -16.34 38.75
C LEU A 34 -27.30 -14.91 38.27
N ALA A 35 -27.57 -13.92 39.12
CA ALA A 35 -27.34 -12.50 38.81
C ALA A 35 -25.87 -12.21 38.45
N LEU A 36 -24.93 -12.76 39.24
CA LEU A 36 -23.49 -12.58 38.99
C LEU A 36 -23.06 -13.31 37.72
N ALA A 37 -23.59 -14.52 37.45
CA ALA A 37 -23.31 -15.27 36.23
C ALA A 37 -23.79 -14.52 34.99
N LEU A 38 -25.01 -13.98 35.00
CA LEU A 38 -25.56 -13.22 33.88
C LEU A 38 -24.82 -11.89 33.63
N LEU A 39 -24.39 -11.17 34.68
CA LEU A 39 -23.52 -10.01 34.54
C LEU A 39 -22.11 -10.38 34.04
N GLY A 40 -21.70 -11.64 34.18
CA GLY A 40 -20.42 -12.16 33.68
C GLY A 40 -20.38 -12.43 32.19
N GLN A 41 -21.53 -12.56 31.53
CA GLN A 41 -21.62 -12.83 30.08
C GLN A 41 -21.22 -11.58 29.29
N ALA A 42 -20.09 -11.64 28.57
CA ALA A 42 -19.56 -10.50 27.82
C ALA A 42 -20.48 -10.01 26.69
N GLU A 43 -21.20 -10.98 26.06
CA GLU A 43 -22.13 -10.73 24.94
C GLU A 43 -23.60 -10.85 25.37
N GLY A 44 -23.89 -10.76 26.66
CA GLY A 44 -25.24 -10.92 27.19
C GLY A 44 -26.00 -9.59 27.26
N ILE A 45 -27.34 -9.65 27.15
CA ILE A 45 -28.23 -8.49 27.21
C ILE A 45 -28.23 -7.79 28.60
N ALA A 46 -27.72 -8.44 29.64
CA ALA A 46 -27.70 -7.90 31.00
C ALA A 46 -26.89 -6.61 31.09
N LEU A 47 -25.72 -6.53 30.47
CA LEU A 47 -24.84 -5.37 30.53
C LEU A 47 -25.46 -4.12 29.88
N PRO A 48 -26.01 -4.16 28.65
CA PRO A 48 -26.72 -3.03 28.04
C PRO A 48 -27.89 -2.52 28.85
N ILE A 49 -28.68 -3.43 29.45
CA ILE A 49 -29.83 -3.06 30.28
C ILE A 49 -29.38 -2.33 31.55
N MET A 50 -28.32 -2.81 32.23
CA MET A 50 -27.77 -2.14 33.41
C MET A 50 -27.22 -0.76 33.09
N ALA A 51 -26.56 -0.61 31.96
CA ALA A 51 -26.07 0.69 31.45
C ALA A 51 -27.22 1.69 31.21
N LYS A 52 -28.31 1.24 30.60
CA LYS A 52 -29.53 2.07 30.41
C LYS A 52 -30.20 2.52 31.70
N LEU A 53 -30.14 1.68 32.74
CA LEU A 53 -30.62 2.04 34.09
C LEU A 53 -29.66 2.95 34.87
N GLY A 54 -28.50 3.31 34.28
CA GLY A 54 -27.50 4.10 34.96
C GLY A 54 -26.74 3.35 36.06
N LEU A 55 -26.83 2.02 36.09
CA LEU A 55 -26.19 1.15 37.06
C LEU A 55 -24.82 0.71 36.56
N SER A 56 -23.76 0.92 37.36
CA SER A 56 -22.41 0.43 37.02
C SER A 56 -22.34 -1.09 37.18
N PRO A 57 -22.10 -1.85 36.08
CA PRO A 57 -21.97 -3.31 36.14
C PRO A 57 -20.87 -3.80 37.09
N LEU A 58 -19.76 -3.05 37.19
CA LEU A 58 -18.64 -3.38 38.06
C LEU A 58 -19.04 -3.23 39.57
N SER A 59 -19.75 -2.16 39.90
CA SER A 59 -20.26 -1.94 41.26
C SER A 59 -21.26 -3.01 41.67
N LEU A 60 -22.17 -3.38 40.76
CA LEU A 60 -23.14 -4.47 40.98
C LEU A 60 -22.45 -5.83 41.19
N LYS A 61 -21.48 -6.18 40.36
CA LYS A 61 -20.69 -7.41 40.52
C LYS A 61 -20.02 -7.49 41.89
N ASN A 62 -19.43 -6.38 42.36
CA ASN A 62 -18.77 -6.33 43.67
C ASN A 62 -19.81 -6.49 44.82
N GLN A 63 -20.93 -5.74 44.78
CA GLN A 63 -21.98 -5.84 45.79
C GLN A 63 -22.59 -7.24 45.86
N ILE A 64 -22.86 -7.90 44.72
CA ILE A 64 -23.38 -9.25 44.66
C ILE A 64 -22.31 -10.24 45.16
N GLY A 65 -21.05 -10.05 44.79
CA GLY A 65 -19.91 -10.82 45.27
C GLY A 65 -19.80 -10.82 46.78
N ASP A 66 -19.89 -9.64 47.40
CA ASP A 66 -19.88 -9.47 48.86
C ASP A 66 -21.05 -10.19 49.54
N ARG A 67 -22.26 -10.20 48.93
CA ARG A 67 -23.41 -10.96 49.45
C ARG A 67 -23.18 -12.47 49.38
N LEU A 68 -22.60 -12.95 48.29
CA LEU A 68 -22.25 -14.36 48.06
C LEU A 68 -21.20 -14.86 49.05
N GLU A 69 -20.23 -14.02 49.47
CA GLU A 69 -19.21 -14.38 50.46
C GLU A 69 -19.78 -14.62 51.85
N ARG A 70 -20.93 -14.04 52.18
CA ARG A 70 -21.63 -14.19 53.45
C ARG A 70 -22.52 -15.42 53.54
N LEU A 71 -22.68 -16.17 52.43
CA LEU A 71 -23.49 -17.39 52.40
C LEU A 71 -22.81 -18.55 53.16
N PRO A 72 -23.62 -19.44 53.75
CA PRO A 72 -23.07 -20.63 54.44
C PRO A 72 -22.34 -21.54 53.45
N ARG A 73 -21.27 -22.18 53.94
CA ARG A 73 -20.47 -23.13 53.16
C ARG A 73 -20.69 -24.55 53.67
N ALA A 74 -20.87 -25.50 52.74
CA ALA A 74 -21.03 -26.92 53.03
C ALA A 74 -20.14 -27.72 52.06
N TYR A 75 -19.06 -28.30 52.58
CA TYR A 75 -18.13 -29.08 51.80
C TYR A 75 -18.70 -30.45 51.40
N GLY A 76 -18.60 -30.84 50.15
CA GLY A 76 -18.96 -32.16 49.67
C GLY A 76 -20.44 -32.38 49.27
N ALA A 77 -21.29 -31.35 49.35
CA ALA A 77 -22.65 -31.39 48.86
C ALA A 77 -22.75 -30.83 47.41
N GLU A 78 -23.52 -31.48 46.54
CA GLU A 78 -23.88 -30.88 45.26
C GLU A 78 -24.91 -29.76 45.51
N PRO A 79 -24.66 -28.53 44.96
CA PRO A 79 -25.55 -27.41 45.20
C PRO A 79 -26.93 -27.64 44.54
N GLN A 80 -28.00 -27.42 45.29
CA GLN A 80 -29.39 -27.48 44.77
C GLN A 80 -29.90 -26.06 44.49
N LEU A 81 -30.79 -25.90 43.52
CA LEU A 81 -31.47 -24.64 43.27
C LEU A 81 -32.29 -24.21 44.46
N SER A 82 -32.07 -23.05 45.03
CA SER A 82 -32.82 -22.49 46.13
C SER A 82 -34.30 -22.28 45.75
N ARG A 83 -35.18 -22.33 46.71
CA ARG A 83 -36.60 -22.11 46.50
C ARG A 83 -36.87 -20.75 45.83
N GLN A 84 -36.17 -19.72 46.25
CA GLN A 84 -36.29 -18.39 45.67
C GLN A 84 -35.89 -18.38 44.17
N LEU A 85 -34.79 -19.04 43.81
CA LEU A 85 -34.37 -19.12 42.41
C LEU A 85 -35.38 -19.92 41.57
N LEU A 86 -35.93 -20.98 42.08
CA LEU A 86 -36.97 -21.75 41.40
C LEU A 86 -38.24 -20.91 41.15
N ASP A 87 -38.66 -20.06 42.13
CA ASP A 87 -39.78 -19.16 41.96
C ASP A 87 -39.48 -18.05 40.91
N ILE A 88 -38.29 -17.53 40.87
CA ILE A 88 -37.84 -16.56 39.82
C ILE A 88 -37.91 -17.24 38.43
N LEU A 89 -37.38 -18.44 38.28
CA LEU A 89 -37.41 -19.16 36.99
C LEU A 89 -38.86 -19.52 36.55
N ARG A 90 -39.78 -19.81 37.50
CA ARG A 90 -41.20 -20.00 37.17
C ARG A 90 -41.85 -18.68 36.73
N GLN A 91 -41.55 -17.57 37.40
CA GLN A 91 -42.07 -16.27 37.02
C GLN A 91 -41.54 -15.84 35.64
N ALA A 92 -40.27 -16.09 35.37
CA ALA A 92 -39.66 -15.82 34.07
C ALA A 92 -40.35 -16.60 32.92
N ASP A 93 -40.81 -17.84 33.19
CA ASP A 93 -41.60 -18.60 32.17
C ASP A 93 -43.01 -18.01 31.98
N LEU A 94 -43.65 -17.47 33.02
CA LEU A 94 -44.90 -16.71 32.86
C LEU A 94 -44.69 -15.43 32.07
N ASP A 95 -43.62 -14.69 32.36
CA ASP A 95 -43.24 -13.47 31.63
C ASP A 95 -42.98 -13.76 30.17
N ARG A 96 -42.30 -14.86 29.85
CA ARG A 96 -42.13 -15.37 28.48
C ARG A 96 -43.46 -15.54 27.76
N GLN A 97 -44.44 -16.20 28.44
CA GLN A 97 -45.78 -16.43 27.85
C GLN A 97 -46.53 -15.12 27.65
N GLU A 98 -46.45 -14.18 28.60
CA GLU A 98 -47.07 -12.85 28.51
C GLU A 98 -46.49 -12.04 27.34
N MET A 99 -45.17 -12.10 27.13
CA MET A 99 -44.45 -11.46 26.02
C MET A 99 -44.61 -12.20 24.69
N ARG A 100 -45.27 -13.37 24.69
CA ARG A 100 -45.51 -14.24 23.52
C ARG A 100 -44.21 -14.71 22.89
N ASP A 101 -43.20 -14.99 23.69
CA ASP A 101 -41.91 -15.52 23.23
C ASP A 101 -41.89 -17.04 23.22
N ASP A 102 -41.20 -17.62 22.25
CA ASP A 102 -41.14 -19.08 22.08
C ASP A 102 -40.11 -19.71 23.05
N TYR A 103 -39.05 -18.95 23.39
CA TYR A 103 -37.97 -19.37 24.27
C TYR A 103 -37.86 -18.47 25.50
N LEU A 104 -37.49 -19.08 26.64
CA LEU A 104 -37.12 -18.36 27.86
C LEU A 104 -35.70 -17.86 27.75
N SER A 105 -35.54 -16.54 27.74
CA SER A 105 -34.26 -15.85 27.55
C SER A 105 -33.82 -15.10 28.83
N VAL A 106 -32.61 -14.57 28.78
CA VAL A 106 -31.97 -13.85 29.90
C VAL A 106 -32.84 -12.68 30.40
N GLU A 107 -33.48 -11.93 29.51
CA GLU A 107 -34.32 -10.78 29.85
C GLU A 107 -35.53 -11.17 30.78
N HIS A 108 -36.13 -12.32 30.56
CA HIS A 108 -37.24 -12.79 31.43
C HIS A 108 -36.74 -13.06 32.84
N ILE A 109 -35.52 -13.61 32.96
CA ILE A 109 -34.89 -13.88 34.26
C ILE A 109 -34.49 -12.59 34.95
N LEU A 110 -33.95 -11.60 34.20
CA LEU A 110 -33.55 -10.30 34.74
C LEU A 110 -34.73 -9.58 35.39
N LEU A 111 -35.96 -9.69 34.85
CA LEU A 111 -37.16 -9.12 35.42
C LEU A 111 -37.45 -9.70 36.82
N GLY A 112 -37.20 -10.96 37.04
CA GLY A 112 -37.32 -11.60 38.37
C GLY A 112 -36.15 -11.25 39.31
N LEU A 113 -35.01 -10.92 38.77
CA LEU A 113 -33.81 -10.54 39.52
C LEU A 113 -33.72 -9.04 39.81
N ALA A 114 -34.69 -8.20 39.39
CA ALA A 114 -34.68 -6.75 39.61
C ALA A 114 -34.32 -6.32 41.04
N PRO A 115 -34.88 -6.96 42.13
CA PRO A 115 -34.51 -6.61 43.51
C PRO A 115 -33.02 -6.87 43.82
N ASN A 116 -32.40 -7.87 43.19
CA ASN A 116 -30.97 -8.18 43.40
C ASN A 116 -30.04 -7.11 42.84
N PHE A 117 -30.49 -6.36 41.83
CA PHE A 117 -29.82 -5.23 41.24
C PHE A 117 -30.15 -3.87 41.89
N GLY A 118 -31.03 -3.85 42.92
CA GLY A 118 -31.46 -2.64 43.58
C GLY A 118 -32.40 -1.77 42.74
N THR A 119 -33.10 -2.34 41.77
CA THR A 119 -34.05 -1.64 40.89
C THR A 119 -35.42 -2.28 40.97
N ASP A 120 -36.45 -1.56 40.50
CA ASP A 120 -37.77 -2.12 40.41
C ASP A 120 -38.03 -2.81 39.06
N ARG A 121 -39.00 -3.70 39.05
CA ARG A 121 -39.37 -4.46 37.83
C ARG A 121 -39.89 -3.55 36.70
N ALA A 122 -40.57 -2.43 37.06
CA ALA A 122 -41.14 -1.55 36.05
C ALA A 122 -40.06 -0.76 35.32
N ALA A 123 -39.05 -0.26 36.06
CA ALA A 123 -37.89 0.41 35.48
C ALA A 123 -37.09 -0.54 34.55
N LEU A 124 -36.87 -1.79 35.01
CA LEU A 124 -36.16 -2.79 34.22
C LEU A 124 -36.93 -3.19 32.96
N LEU A 125 -38.27 -3.30 33.04
CA LEU A 125 -39.13 -3.56 31.88
C LEU A 125 -39.09 -2.40 30.88
N ALA A 126 -39.04 -1.15 31.35
CA ALA A 126 -38.88 0.02 30.47
C ALA A 126 -37.52 -0.01 29.73
N ALA A 127 -36.41 -0.23 30.45
CA ALA A 127 -35.08 -0.37 29.87
C ALA A 127 -35.01 -1.56 28.88
N LEU A 128 -35.66 -2.66 29.23
CA LEU A 128 -35.72 -3.81 28.35
C LEU A 128 -36.43 -3.50 27.03
N ARG A 129 -37.54 -2.76 27.05
CA ARG A 129 -38.26 -2.34 25.85
C ARG A 129 -37.43 -1.45 24.94
N GLU A 130 -36.62 -0.61 25.51
CA GLU A 130 -35.68 0.22 24.75
C GLU A 130 -34.56 -0.61 24.08
N VAL A 131 -34.00 -1.58 24.79
CA VAL A 131 -32.89 -2.41 24.30
C VAL A 131 -33.39 -3.48 23.31
N ARG A 132 -34.52 -4.10 23.60
CA ARG A 132 -35.09 -5.20 22.80
C ARG A 132 -35.95 -4.69 21.62
N GLY A 133 -36.52 -3.48 21.71
CA GLY A 133 -37.50 -2.98 20.75
C GLY A 133 -38.77 -3.85 20.69
N THR A 134 -39.24 -4.13 19.46
CA THR A 134 -40.44 -4.97 19.20
C THR A 134 -40.12 -6.42 18.89
N HIS A 135 -38.86 -6.84 18.98
CA HIS A 135 -38.41 -8.17 18.64
C HIS A 135 -38.91 -9.23 19.61
N ARG A 136 -39.34 -10.39 19.08
CA ARG A 136 -39.77 -11.59 19.85
C ARG A 136 -38.66 -12.61 19.87
N VAL A 137 -38.52 -13.33 20.95
CA VAL A 137 -37.56 -14.43 21.12
C VAL A 137 -38.09 -15.67 20.44
N THR A 138 -37.77 -15.86 19.19
CA THR A 138 -38.24 -17.00 18.36
C THR A 138 -37.13 -18.02 18.07
N THR A 139 -35.90 -17.75 18.48
CA THR A 139 -34.72 -18.63 18.28
C THR A 139 -34.03 -18.92 19.60
N GLN A 140 -33.12 -19.91 19.62
CA GLN A 140 -32.32 -20.22 20.81
C GLN A 140 -31.17 -19.24 21.08
N ASN A 141 -30.81 -18.37 20.07
CA ASN A 141 -29.77 -17.36 20.16
C ASN A 141 -30.32 -15.96 19.79
N PRO A 142 -31.27 -15.41 20.57
CA PRO A 142 -31.89 -14.12 20.25
C PRO A 142 -30.93 -12.93 20.43
N GLU A 143 -29.93 -13.08 21.31
CA GLU A 143 -28.99 -12.00 21.64
C GLU A 143 -28.12 -11.58 20.43
N GLU A 144 -27.92 -12.46 19.47
CA GLU A 144 -27.23 -12.12 18.20
C GLU A 144 -28.03 -11.17 17.31
N SER A 145 -29.34 -11.09 17.50
CA SER A 145 -30.25 -10.23 16.74
C SER A 145 -30.57 -8.91 17.45
N PHE A 146 -30.19 -8.74 18.71
CA PHE A 146 -30.40 -7.48 19.43
C PHE A 146 -29.26 -6.50 19.15
N GLN A 147 -29.62 -5.23 18.83
CA GLN A 147 -28.67 -4.19 18.47
C GLN A 147 -27.75 -4.59 17.30
N ALA A 148 -28.28 -5.39 16.36
CA ALA A 148 -27.49 -5.89 15.24
C ALA A 148 -26.89 -4.76 14.40
N LEU A 149 -27.62 -3.64 14.25
CA LEU A 149 -27.14 -2.49 13.52
C LEU A 149 -25.98 -1.76 14.26
N GLU A 150 -25.99 -1.73 15.58
CA GLU A 150 -24.90 -1.14 16.39
C GLU A 150 -23.66 -2.05 16.39
N LYS A 151 -23.86 -3.37 16.32
CA LYS A 151 -22.80 -4.39 16.30
C LYS A 151 -22.11 -4.49 14.94
N TYR A 152 -22.88 -4.42 13.85
CA TYR A 152 -22.39 -4.64 12.48
C TYR A 152 -22.42 -3.38 11.60
N GLY A 153 -22.82 -2.25 12.14
CA GLY A 153 -22.88 -0.97 11.45
C GLY A 153 -22.02 0.10 12.10
N ARG A 154 -21.31 0.86 11.30
CA ARG A 154 -20.60 2.07 11.72
C ARG A 154 -21.45 3.29 11.37
N ASP A 155 -21.94 4.03 12.38
CA ASP A 155 -22.68 5.29 12.15
C ASP A 155 -21.70 6.39 11.72
N LEU A 156 -21.73 6.74 10.44
CA LEU A 156 -20.89 7.78 9.85
C LEU A 156 -21.35 9.19 10.28
N THR A 157 -22.64 9.40 10.49
CA THR A 157 -23.15 10.68 10.99
C THR A 157 -22.73 10.96 12.42
N GLU A 158 -22.70 9.94 13.27
CA GLU A 158 -22.15 10.06 14.62
C GLU A 158 -20.62 10.25 14.60
N ALA A 159 -19.92 9.55 13.71
CA ALA A 159 -18.48 9.77 13.51
C ALA A 159 -18.18 11.19 13.03
N ALA A 160 -19.00 11.75 12.13
CA ALA A 160 -18.90 13.14 11.68
C ALA A 160 -19.12 14.14 12.84
N ARG A 161 -20.13 13.89 13.69
CA ARG A 161 -20.37 14.73 14.90
C ARG A 161 -19.19 14.75 15.85
N ARG A 162 -18.46 13.62 15.93
CA ARG A 162 -17.27 13.47 16.79
C ARG A 162 -15.96 13.87 16.09
N HIS A 163 -16.01 14.44 14.89
CA HIS A 163 -14.83 14.83 14.09
C HIS A 163 -13.83 13.68 13.82
N LYS A 164 -14.34 12.45 13.73
CA LYS A 164 -13.53 11.26 13.43
C LYS A 164 -13.46 10.95 11.96
N ILE A 165 -14.05 11.77 11.10
CA ILE A 165 -14.02 11.63 9.63
C ILE A 165 -12.97 12.59 9.09
N ASP A 166 -12.20 12.12 8.11
CA ASP A 166 -11.21 12.92 7.40
C ASP A 166 -11.87 14.00 6.54
N PRO A 167 -11.24 15.16 6.34
CA PRO A 167 -11.76 16.18 5.46
C PRO A 167 -11.86 15.67 4.02
N VAL A 168 -13.04 15.77 3.43
CA VAL A 168 -13.27 15.33 2.05
C VAL A 168 -13.12 16.52 1.12
N ILE A 169 -12.15 16.45 0.22
CA ILE A 169 -11.75 17.54 -0.67
C ILE A 169 -11.93 17.09 -2.13
N GLY A 170 -12.46 17.99 -2.97
CA GLY A 170 -12.53 17.80 -4.43
C GLY A 170 -13.57 16.77 -4.89
N ARG A 171 -14.57 16.44 -4.05
CA ARG A 171 -15.66 15.50 -4.37
C ARG A 171 -17.06 16.12 -4.31
N ASP A 172 -17.14 17.43 -4.42
CA ASP A 172 -18.39 18.18 -4.30
C ASP A 172 -19.45 17.81 -5.35
N GLU A 173 -19.01 17.54 -6.57
CA GLU A 173 -19.93 17.19 -7.66
C GLU A 173 -20.55 15.81 -7.45
N GLU A 174 -19.73 14.84 -7.08
CA GLU A 174 -20.18 13.47 -6.80
C GLU A 174 -21.11 13.44 -5.58
N ILE A 175 -20.77 14.15 -4.50
CA ILE A 175 -21.61 14.26 -3.30
C ILE A 175 -22.96 14.90 -3.66
N ARG A 176 -22.97 16.00 -4.41
CA ARG A 176 -24.21 16.63 -4.91
C ARG A 176 -25.02 15.67 -5.77
N ARG A 177 -24.35 14.87 -6.60
CA ARG A 177 -25.04 13.87 -7.43
C ARG A 177 -25.67 12.78 -6.59
N VAL A 178 -24.98 12.28 -5.53
CA VAL A 178 -25.54 11.33 -4.57
C VAL A 178 -26.76 11.91 -3.87
N ILE A 179 -26.69 13.16 -3.37
CA ILE A 179 -27.81 13.87 -2.76
C ILE A 179 -29.01 13.97 -3.71
N GLN A 180 -28.78 14.34 -4.97
CA GLN A 180 -29.81 14.40 -5.99
C GLN A 180 -30.47 13.02 -6.20
N VAL A 181 -29.69 11.94 -6.25
CA VAL A 181 -30.22 10.59 -6.45
C VAL A 181 -31.04 10.16 -5.24
N LEU A 182 -30.56 10.36 -4.02
CA LEU A 182 -31.27 10.03 -2.77
C LEU A 182 -32.61 10.77 -2.64
N SER A 183 -32.73 11.97 -3.24
CA SER A 183 -33.94 12.79 -3.20
C SER A 183 -34.96 12.41 -4.28
N ARG A 184 -34.67 11.46 -5.16
CA ARG A 184 -35.58 11.02 -6.22
C ARG A 184 -36.71 10.15 -5.66
N ARG A 185 -37.84 10.12 -6.40
CA ARG A 185 -38.97 9.26 -6.08
C ARG A 185 -38.72 7.79 -6.48
N THR A 186 -37.98 7.58 -7.55
CA THR A 186 -37.63 6.24 -8.09
C THR A 186 -36.15 6.24 -8.46
N LYS A 187 -35.51 5.07 -8.47
CA LYS A 187 -34.06 4.93 -8.66
C LYS A 187 -33.27 5.83 -7.68
N ASN A 188 -33.70 5.81 -6.42
CA ASN A 188 -33.17 6.66 -5.36
C ASN A 188 -32.04 6.03 -4.56
N ASN A 189 -31.48 4.93 -5.05
CA ASN A 189 -30.30 4.29 -4.46
C ASN A 189 -29.11 4.55 -5.40
N PRO A 190 -28.14 5.40 -5.01
CA PRO A 190 -26.94 5.61 -5.81
C PRO A 190 -25.99 4.42 -5.68
N VAL A 191 -25.31 4.10 -6.78
CA VAL A 191 -24.14 3.21 -6.79
C VAL A 191 -22.95 4.00 -7.28
N LEU A 192 -21.92 4.11 -6.43
CA LEU A 192 -20.64 4.71 -6.75
C LEU A 192 -19.82 3.67 -7.53
N ILE A 193 -19.48 4.00 -8.77
CA ILE A 193 -18.75 3.11 -9.66
C ILE A 193 -17.43 3.76 -10.00
N GLY A 194 -16.34 3.10 -9.67
CA GLY A 194 -14.99 3.60 -9.95
C GLY A 194 -13.93 2.57 -9.55
N GLU A 195 -12.72 2.80 -10.00
CA GLU A 195 -11.60 1.93 -9.70
C GLU A 195 -11.28 1.89 -8.18
N PRO A 196 -10.55 0.89 -7.69
CA PRO A 196 -10.10 0.85 -6.30
C PRO A 196 -9.23 2.07 -5.98
N GLY A 197 -9.38 2.62 -4.76
CA GLY A 197 -8.53 3.73 -4.31
C GLY A 197 -8.88 5.12 -4.85
N VAL A 198 -9.94 5.28 -5.69
CA VAL A 198 -10.34 6.63 -6.19
C VAL A 198 -11.11 7.47 -5.16
N GLY A 199 -11.41 6.93 -3.98
CA GLY A 199 -12.09 7.67 -2.90
C GLY A 199 -13.62 7.54 -2.90
N LYS A 200 -14.17 6.40 -3.30
CA LYS A 200 -15.63 6.13 -3.25
C LYS A 200 -16.20 6.26 -1.84
N THR A 201 -15.51 5.72 -0.84
CA THR A 201 -15.91 5.77 0.56
C THR A 201 -15.86 7.20 1.10
N ALA A 202 -14.86 8.00 0.70
CA ALA A 202 -14.76 9.42 1.08
C ALA A 202 -15.97 10.26 0.65
N ILE A 203 -16.59 9.95 -0.52
CA ILE A 203 -17.82 10.63 -0.96
C ILE A 203 -18.98 10.41 0.03
N VAL A 204 -19.06 9.19 0.58
CA VAL A 204 -20.11 8.83 1.55
C VAL A 204 -19.81 9.48 2.92
N GLU A 205 -18.56 9.52 3.31
CA GLU A 205 -18.10 10.22 4.50
C GLU A 205 -18.34 11.75 4.39
N GLY A 206 -18.06 12.35 3.22
CA GLY A 206 -18.38 13.74 2.95
C GLY A 206 -19.89 14.03 2.97
N LEU A 207 -20.72 13.09 2.52
CA LEU A 207 -22.17 13.20 2.68
C LEU A 207 -22.58 13.19 4.15
N ALA A 208 -21.97 12.34 4.99
CA ALA A 208 -22.24 12.32 6.43
C ALA A 208 -21.89 13.65 7.11
N VAL A 209 -20.77 14.26 6.73
CA VAL A 209 -20.37 15.60 7.22
C VAL A 209 -21.41 16.65 6.83
N ARG A 210 -21.83 16.70 5.56
CA ARG A 210 -22.86 17.66 5.09
C ARG A 210 -24.23 17.46 5.76
N ILE A 211 -24.61 16.21 6.08
CA ILE A 211 -25.84 15.94 6.83
C ILE A 211 -25.75 16.57 8.23
N VAL A 212 -24.62 16.44 8.91
CA VAL A 212 -24.40 16.97 10.24
C VAL A 212 -24.33 18.49 10.24
N GLU A 213 -23.73 19.10 9.22
CA GLU A 213 -23.66 20.55 9.03
C GLU A 213 -24.98 21.16 8.55
N GLY A 214 -25.92 20.32 8.10
CA GLY A 214 -27.22 20.76 7.58
C GLY A 214 -27.18 21.28 6.13
N ASP A 215 -26.06 21.06 5.40
CA ASP A 215 -25.85 21.42 4.00
C ASP A 215 -26.46 20.36 3.04
N VAL A 216 -27.68 19.95 3.34
CA VAL A 216 -28.47 18.99 2.56
C VAL A 216 -29.92 19.39 2.54
N PRO A 217 -30.74 18.91 1.55
CA PRO A 217 -32.17 19.11 1.54
C PRO A 217 -32.84 18.66 2.85
N GLU A 218 -33.93 19.34 3.24
CA GLU A 218 -34.66 19.14 4.50
C GLU A 218 -34.97 17.67 4.80
N GLN A 219 -35.27 16.87 3.74
CA GLN A 219 -35.57 15.45 3.86
C GLN A 219 -34.39 14.59 4.30
N LEU A 220 -33.16 15.08 4.19
CA LEU A 220 -31.94 14.36 4.53
C LEU A 220 -31.32 14.82 5.85
N LYS A 221 -31.69 16.00 6.37
CA LYS A 221 -31.11 16.58 7.60
C LYS A 221 -31.26 15.71 8.84
N THR A 222 -32.36 14.97 8.94
CA THR A 222 -32.66 14.10 10.08
C THR A 222 -32.18 12.65 9.88
N LYS A 223 -31.59 12.34 8.70
CA LYS A 223 -31.19 10.97 8.41
C LYS A 223 -29.86 10.61 9.08
N ARG A 224 -29.75 9.34 9.41
CA ARG A 224 -28.50 8.69 9.88
C ARG A 224 -27.89 7.92 8.72
N LEU A 225 -26.61 8.05 8.52
CA LEU A 225 -25.87 7.30 7.49
C LEU A 225 -25.03 6.23 8.19
N VAL A 226 -25.34 4.97 7.92
CA VAL A 226 -24.72 3.82 8.57
C VAL A 226 -24.03 2.94 7.54
N ALA A 227 -22.73 2.76 7.68
CA ALA A 227 -21.95 1.81 6.87
C ALA A 227 -22.06 0.40 7.47
N LEU A 228 -22.43 -0.58 6.66
CA LEU A 228 -22.51 -1.98 7.09
C LEU A 228 -21.18 -2.69 6.86
N ASP A 229 -20.66 -3.32 7.89
CA ASP A 229 -19.47 -4.17 7.84
C ASP A 229 -19.88 -5.64 7.59
N LEU A 230 -19.90 -6.00 6.32
CA LEU A 230 -20.24 -7.36 5.90
C LEU A 230 -19.17 -8.39 6.30
N ALA A 231 -17.92 -7.98 6.37
CA ALA A 231 -16.84 -8.86 6.78
C ALA A 231 -17.00 -9.29 8.24
N SER A 232 -17.36 -8.36 9.13
CA SER A 232 -17.69 -8.66 10.53
C SER A 232 -18.94 -9.57 10.68
N MET A 233 -19.91 -9.44 9.77
CA MET A 233 -21.09 -10.34 9.79
C MET A 233 -20.74 -11.79 9.40
N VAL A 234 -19.77 -11.97 8.51
CA VAL A 234 -19.27 -13.29 8.07
C VAL A 234 -18.29 -13.86 9.09
N ALA A 235 -17.48 -13.01 9.72
CA ALA A 235 -16.50 -13.45 10.71
C ALA A 235 -17.17 -14.17 11.89
N GLY A 236 -16.67 -15.37 12.21
CA GLY A 236 -17.20 -16.18 13.31
C GLY A 236 -18.51 -16.91 13.00
N ALA A 237 -19.11 -16.75 11.82
CA ALA A 237 -20.24 -17.56 11.40
C ALA A 237 -19.75 -18.97 11.01
N LYS A 238 -20.13 -19.98 11.79
CA LYS A 238 -19.77 -21.39 11.53
C LYS A 238 -20.58 -22.00 10.39
N TYR A 239 -21.78 -21.49 10.16
CA TYR A 239 -22.72 -21.98 9.16
C TYR A 239 -23.36 -20.82 8.38
N ARG A 240 -23.72 -21.08 7.13
CA ARG A 240 -24.40 -20.13 6.24
C ARG A 240 -25.66 -19.48 6.87
N GLY A 241 -26.43 -20.23 7.65
CA GLY A 241 -27.63 -19.72 8.31
C GLY A 241 -27.41 -18.60 9.31
N GLU A 242 -26.26 -18.60 10.00
CA GLU A 242 -25.92 -17.56 10.97
C GLU A 242 -25.70 -16.19 10.32
N PHE A 243 -25.01 -16.12 9.19
CA PHE A 243 -24.86 -14.88 8.43
C PHE A 243 -26.23 -14.36 7.92
N GLU A 244 -27.06 -15.25 7.40
CA GLU A 244 -28.39 -14.87 6.92
C GLU A 244 -29.27 -14.34 8.06
N GLU A 245 -29.19 -14.91 9.26
CA GLU A 245 -29.90 -14.43 10.45
C GLU A 245 -29.39 -13.05 10.92
N ARG A 246 -28.07 -12.85 10.96
CA ARG A 246 -27.45 -11.55 11.30
C ARG A 246 -27.86 -10.46 10.31
N LEU A 247 -27.79 -10.75 9.01
CA LEU A 247 -28.23 -9.81 7.97
C LEU A 247 -29.73 -9.51 8.07
N LYS A 248 -30.58 -10.51 8.31
CA LYS A 248 -32.02 -10.31 8.54
C LYS A 248 -32.29 -9.41 9.74
N ALA A 249 -31.56 -9.60 10.85
CA ALA A 249 -31.72 -8.79 12.05
C ALA A 249 -31.38 -7.31 11.75
N VAL A 250 -30.23 -7.03 11.10
CA VAL A 250 -29.84 -5.69 10.68
C VAL A 250 -30.89 -5.05 9.76
N LEU A 251 -31.33 -5.80 8.74
CA LEU A 251 -32.33 -5.31 7.81
C LEU A 251 -33.70 -5.05 8.47
N ALA A 252 -34.09 -5.83 9.48
CA ALA A 252 -35.31 -5.61 10.26
C ALA A 252 -35.22 -4.33 11.10
N GLU A 253 -34.07 -4.03 11.72
CA GLU A 253 -33.85 -2.78 12.44
C GLU A 253 -33.89 -1.57 11.50
N ILE A 254 -33.29 -1.68 10.31
CA ILE A 254 -33.33 -0.61 9.30
C ILE A 254 -34.78 -0.38 8.84
N ALA A 255 -35.56 -1.44 8.60
CA ALA A 255 -36.95 -1.30 8.21
C ALA A 255 -37.81 -0.66 9.31
N ALA A 256 -37.56 -1.02 10.58
CA ALA A 256 -38.25 -0.46 11.75
C ALA A 256 -37.96 1.04 11.94
N SER A 257 -36.87 1.57 11.40
CA SER A 257 -36.54 3.02 11.45
C SER A 257 -37.35 3.88 10.48
N GLU A 258 -38.34 3.32 9.77
CA GLU A 258 -39.24 4.03 8.85
C GLU A 258 -38.50 4.94 7.83
N GLY A 259 -37.31 4.52 7.40
CA GLY A 259 -36.49 5.23 6.43
C GLY A 259 -35.68 6.40 7.01
N GLU A 260 -35.46 6.47 8.32
CA GLU A 260 -34.53 7.40 8.95
C GLU A 260 -33.08 7.04 8.69
N ILE A 261 -32.80 5.75 8.36
CA ILE A 261 -31.46 5.26 8.12
C ILE A 261 -31.20 5.16 6.63
N ILE A 262 -30.05 5.70 6.19
CA ILE A 262 -29.45 5.46 4.88
C ILE A 262 -28.28 4.51 5.10
N THR A 263 -28.29 3.39 4.41
CA THR A 263 -27.29 2.33 4.56
C THR A 263 -26.21 2.49 3.50
N PHE A 264 -24.96 2.41 3.88
CA PHE A 264 -23.84 2.30 2.93
C PHE A 264 -23.29 0.88 2.91
N ILE A 265 -23.09 0.33 1.73
CA ILE A 265 -22.44 -0.97 1.53
C ILE A 265 -21.28 -0.76 0.56
N ASP A 266 -20.08 -0.90 1.10
CA ASP A 266 -18.89 -0.97 0.25
C ASP A 266 -18.74 -2.37 -0.33
N GLU A 267 -18.09 -2.49 -1.48
CA GLU A 267 -17.97 -3.73 -2.22
C GLU A 267 -19.32 -4.47 -2.39
N MET A 268 -20.35 -3.71 -2.79
CA MET A 268 -21.73 -4.18 -2.89
C MET A 268 -21.87 -5.49 -3.71
N HIS A 269 -20.94 -5.77 -4.61
CA HIS A 269 -20.89 -6.99 -5.39
C HIS A 269 -20.75 -8.25 -4.53
N THR A 270 -20.16 -8.16 -3.33
CA THR A 270 -20.03 -9.29 -2.39
C THR A 270 -21.38 -9.79 -1.89
N VAL A 271 -22.35 -8.89 -1.77
CA VAL A 271 -23.72 -9.20 -1.33
C VAL A 271 -24.60 -9.70 -2.48
N VAL A 272 -24.38 -9.15 -3.69
CA VAL A 272 -25.23 -9.40 -4.86
C VAL A 272 -24.71 -10.54 -5.72
N GLY A 273 -23.40 -10.77 -5.74
CA GLY A 273 -22.74 -11.74 -6.63
C GLY A 273 -22.47 -13.11 -6.03
N ALA A 274 -22.70 -13.28 -4.77
CA ALA A 274 -22.34 -14.50 -4.03
C ALA A 274 -23.17 -15.76 -4.41
N GLY A 275 -24.18 -15.65 -5.28
CA GLY A 275 -25.05 -16.78 -5.69
C GLY A 275 -24.58 -17.65 -6.85
N ALA A 276 -23.45 -17.30 -7.52
CA ALA A 276 -23.04 -17.99 -8.75
C ALA A 276 -22.09 -19.18 -8.55
N ALA A 277 -21.50 -19.36 -7.36
CA ALA A 277 -20.68 -20.52 -7.02
C ALA A 277 -21.47 -21.44 -6.07
N GLU A 278 -21.40 -22.75 -6.27
CA GLU A 278 -22.01 -23.74 -5.36
C GLU A 278 -21.54 -23.49 -3.93
N GLY A 279 -22.43 -22.93 -3.08
CA GLY A 279 -22.14 -22.61 -1.68
C GLY A 279 -22.01 -21.12 -1.34
N ALA A 280 -22.12 -20.21 -2.28
CA ALA A 280 -22.03 -18.77 -2.04
C ALA A 280 -23.36 -18.17 -1.53
N MET A 281 -23.26 -17.12 -0.69
CA MET A 281 -24.36 -16.51 0.04
C MET A 281 -25.23 -15.65 -0.88
N ASP A 282 -26.52 -15.90 -0.99
CA ASP A 282 -27.45 -15.08 -1.79
C ASP A 282 -28.23 -14.08 -0.90
N ALA A 283 -27.53 -13.07 -0.40
CA ALA A 283 -28.15 -11.97 0.33
C ALA A 283 -29.02 -11.07 -0.57
N SER A 284 -28.83 -11.17 -1.90
CA SER A 284 -29.57 -10.43 -2.90
C SER A 284 -31.10 -10.67 -2.80
N ASN A 285 -31.51 -11.89 -2.49
CA ASN A 285 -32.93 -12.23 -2.34
C ASN A 285 -33.58 -11.59 -1.11
N MET A 286 -32.80 -11.17 -0.12
CA MET A 286 -33.31 -10.44 1.05
C MET A 286 -33.42 -8.96 0.78
N LEU A 287 -32.45 -8.37 0.05
CA LEU A 287 -32.42 -6.95 -0.26
C LEU A 287 -33.47 -6.55 -1.31
N LYS A 288 -33.68 -7.37 -2.35
CA LYS A 288 -34.59 -7.07 -3.47
C LYS A 288 -36.01 -6.70 -3.04
N PRO A 289 -36.68 -7.42 -2.13
CA PRO A 289 -38.04 -7.08 -1.69
C PRO A 289 -38.07 -5.73 -0.96
N MET A 290 -37.10 -5.44 -0.10
CA MET A 290 -37.05 -4.21 0.69
C MET A 290 -36.75 -2.98 -0.18
N LEU A 291 -35.82 -3.12 -1.14
CA LEU A 291 -35.57 -2.10 -2.16
C LEU A 291 -36.81 -1.87 -3.04
N ALA A 292 -37.57 -2.93 -3.33
CA ALA A 292 -38.78 -2.82 -4.12
C ALA A 292 -39.91 -2.09 -3.39
N ARG A 293 -40.06 -2.27 -2.08
CA ARG A 293 -41.04 -1.59 -1.25
C ARG A 293 -40.60 -0.20 -0.79
N GLY A 294 -39.31 0.16 -0.99
CA GLY A 294 -38.73 1.43 -0.54
C GLY A 294 -38.46 1.47 0.96
N GLU A 295 -38.44 0.32 1.62
CA GLU A 295 -38.12 0.15 3.04
C GLU A 295 -36.63 0.30 3.32
N LEU A 296 -35.78 0.04 2.31
CA LEU A 296 -34.33 0.19 2.36
C LEU A 296 -33.88 1.31 1.43
N ARG A 297 -33.16 2.29 1.97
CA ARG A 297 -32.41 3.29 1.22
C ARG A 297 -30.93 2.98 1.36
N MET A 298 -30.25 2.79 0.24
CA MET A 298 -28.86 2.42 0.30
C MET A 298 -28.00 3.14 -0.73
N ILE A 299 -26.75 3.34 -0.37
CA ILE A 299 -25.65 3.75 -1.23
C ILE A 299 -24.77 2.50 -1.39
N GLY A 300 -24.48 2.10 -2.61
CA GLY A 300 -23.53 1.03 -2.91
C GLY A 300 -22.24 1.60 -3.48
N ALA A 301 -21.12 0.91 -3.26
CA ALA A 301 -19.87 1.17 -3.94
C ALA A 301 -19.35 -0.13 -4.59
N THR A 302 -18.77 -0.03 -5.79
CA THR A 302 -18.24 -1.19 -6.53
C THR A 302 -17.34 -0.71 -7.69
N THR A 303 -16.65 -1.63 -8.36
CA THR A 303 -15.93 -1.34 -9.61
C THR A 303 -16.88 -1.45 -10.83
N LEU A 304 -16.42 -0.93 -11.99
CA LEU A 304 -17.22 -1.00 -13.22
C LEU A 304 -17.44 -2.43 -13.68
N ASP A 305 -16.42 -3.27 -13.60
CA ASP A 305 -16.49 -4.65 -14.05
C ASP A 305 -17.40 -5.50 -13.16
N GLU A 306 -17.33 -5.30 -11.85
CA GLU A 306 -18.22 -5.95 -10.89
C GLU A 306 -19.68 -5.48 -11.05
N TYR A 307 -19.88 -4.19 -11.28
CA TYR A 307 -21.21 -3.65 -11.57
C TYR A 307 -21.83 -4.33 -12.79
N ARG A 308 -21.08 -4.43 -13.90
CA ARG A 308 -21.51 -5.11 -15.14
C ARG A 308 -21.78 -6.59 -14.91
N LYS A 309 -20.93 -7.26 -14.15
CA LYS A 309 -21.01 -8.70 -13.90
C LYS A 309 -22.17 -9.09 -13.03
N TYR A 310 -22.48 -8.33 -11.97
CA TYR A 310 -23.40 -8.72 -10.91
C TYR A 310 -24.68 -7.88 -10.83
N ILE A 311 -24.63 -6.58 -11.10
CA ILE A 311 -25.77 -5.68 -10.89
C ILE A 311 -26.52 -5.41 -12.19
N GLU A 312 -25.83 -5.12 -13.27
CA GLU A 312 -26.42 -4.81 -14.58
C GLU A 312 -27.16 -6.01 -15.19
N LYS A 313 -26.73 -7.23 -14.91
CA LYS A 313 -27.41 -8.45 -15.36
C LYS A 313 -28.70 -8.75 -14.61
N ASP A 314 -28.89 -8.16 -13.44
CA ASP A 314 -30.10 -8.32 -12.64
C ASP A 314 -31.07 -7.17 -12.87
N ALA A 315 -32.07 -7.39 -13.71
CA ALA A 315 -33.06 -6.38 -14.08
C ALA A 315 -33.85 -5.78 -12.88
N ALA A 316 -33.95 -6.49 -11.76
CA ALA A 316 -34.62 -6.01 -10.56
C ALA A 316 -33.78 -5.00 -9.81
N LEU A 317 -32.48 -5.20 -9.75
CA LEU A 317 -31.52 -4.29 -9.13
C LEU A 317 -31.22 -3.09 -10.04
N GLU A 318 -31.00 -3.30 -11.34
CA GLU A 318 -30.70 -2.23 -12.29
C GLU A 318 -31.77 -1.15 -12.29
N ARG A 319 -33.06 -1.51 -12.17
CA ARG A 319 -34.18 -0.57 -12.10
C ARG A 319 -34.26 0.22 -10.80
N ARG A 320 -33.51 -0.17 -9.75
CA ARG A 320 -33.54 0.46 -8.42
C ARG A 320 -32.34 1.32 -8.14
N PHE A 321 -31.21 1.03 -8.81
CA PHE A 321 -29.97 1.76 -8.63
C PHE A 321 -29.75 2.81 -9.73
N GLN A 322 -29.09 3.91 -9.33
CA GLN A 322 -28.61 4.95 -10.23
C GLN A 322 -27.09 4.99 -10.17
N ARG A 323 -26.43 4.85 -11.30
CA ARG A 323 -24.98 4.96 -11.42
C ARG A 323 -24.51 6.38 -11.13
N VAL A 324 -23.45 6.48 -10.35
CA VAL A 324 -22.65 7.68 -10.11
C VAL A 324 -21.20 7.27 -10.39
N LEU A 325 -20.63 7.77 -11.47
CA LEU A 325 -19.24 7.49 -11.83
C LEU A 325 -18.32 8.29 -10.93
N VAL A 326 -17.25 7.66 -10.51
CA VAL A 326 -16.21 8.24 -9.65
C VAL A 326 -14.88 8.02 -10.33
N ASP A 327 -14.40 9.04 -11.02
CA ASP A 327 -13.10 8.99 -11.68
C ASP A 327 -11.96 9.32 -10.70
N GLN A 328 -10.74 8.91 -11.05
CA GLN A 328 -9.57 9.33 -10.28
C GLN A 328 -9.40 10.86 -10.38
N PRO A 329 -9.02 11.53 -9.29
CA PRO A 329 -8.69 12.95 -9.32
C PRO A 329 -7.42 13.19 -10.15
N ASN A 330 -7.31 14.39 -10.73
CA ASN A 330 -6.05 14.80 -11.36
C ASN A 330 -4.98 15.13 -10.30
N VAL A 331 -3.75 15.37 -10.74
CA VAL A 331 -2.61 15.66 -9.86
C VAL A 331 -2.88 16.89 -8.97
N GLU A 332 -3.45 17.97 -9.52
CA GLU A 332 -3.75 19.20 -8.77
C GLU A 332 -4.78 18.96 -7.66
N ALA A 333 -5.85 18.25 -7.97
CA ALA A 333 -6.86 17.85 -6.98
C ALA A 333 -6.26 16.93 -5.92
N THR A 334 -5.37 16.02 -6.31
CA THR A 334 -4.66 15.13 -5.38
C THR A 334 -3.77 15.91 -4.42
N ILE A 335 -3.02 16.90 -4.89
CA ILE A 335 -2.22 17.78 -4.03
C ILE A 335 -3.12 18.49 -3.01
N ALA A 336 -4.29 18.99 -3.42
CA ALA A 336 -5.24 19.60 -2.51
C ALA A 336 -5.74 18.61 -1.44
N ILE A 337 -6.03 17.37 -1.82
CA ILE A 337 -6.42 16.29 -0.89
C ILE A 337 -5.29 16.02 0.11
N LEU A 338 -4.05 15.85 -0.36
CA LEU A 338 -2.91 15.60 0.50
C LEU A 338 -2.65 16.75 1.50
N ARG A 339 -2.81 18.01 1.05
CA ARG A 339 -2.71 19.18 1.94
C ARG A 339 -3.78 19.16 3.04
N GLY A 340 -4.98 18.72 2.72
CA GLY A 340 -6.05 18.59 3.71
C GLY A 340 -5.85 17.46 4.71
N LEU A 341 -5.14 16.41 4.32
CA LEU A 341 -4.81 15.28 5.19
C LEU A 341 -3.50 15.47 5.98
N LYS A 342 -2.66 16.40 5.55
CA LYS A 342 -1.31 16.64 6.08
C LYS A 342 -1.25 16.66 7.60
N GLU A 343 -2.06 17.51 8.23
CA GLU A 343 -2.00 17.75 9.69
C GLU A 343 -2.29 16.44 10.46
N ARG A 344 -3.21 15.61 9.98
CA ARG A 344 -3.53 14.33 10.61
C ARG A 344 -2.40 13.31 10.49
N TYR A 345 -1.74 13.24 9.33
CA TYR A 345 -0.58 12.37 9.15
C TYR A 345 0.61 12.85 9.96
N GLU A 346 0.84 14.17 10.04
CA GLU A 346 1.88 14.77 10.91
C GLU A 346 1.67 14.40 12.38
N VAL A 347 0.42 14.45 12.88
CA VAL A 347 0.11 14.08 14.25
C VAL A 347 0.24 12.57 14.46
N TYR A 348 -0.30 11.76 13.55
CA TYR A 348 -0.27 10.31 13.67
C TYR A 348 1.16 9.74 13.71
N HIS A 349 2.03 10.21 12.80
CA HIS A 349 3.43 9.76 12.75
C HIS A 349 4.36 10.56 13.66
N GLY A 350 3.95 11.73 14.10
CA GLY A 350 4.79 12.62 14.92
C GLY A 350 5.94 13.27 14.15
N VAL A 351 5.81 13.43 12.84
CA VAL A 351 6.81 14.03 11.94
C VAL A 351 6.19 15.21 11.18
N ARG A 352 7.02 16.10 10.63
CA ARG A 352 6.56 17.16 9.71
C ARG A 352 6.60 16.67 8.28
N ILE A 353 5.69 17.17 7.43
CA ILE A 353 5.65 16.86 6.01
C ILE A 353 5.78 18.16 5.24
N GLN A 354 6.81 18.29 4.41
CA GLN A 354 6.99 19.47 3.57
C GLN A 354 5.93 19.52 2.46
N ASP A 355 5.56 20.71 2.01
CA ASP A 355 4.62 20.86 0.89
C ASP A 355 5.20 20.29 -0.41
N SER A 356 6.50 20.43 -0.62
CA SER A 356 7.22 19.79 -1.74
C SER A 356 7.09 18.27 -1.75
N ALA A 357 7.06 17.62 -0.58
CA ALA A 357 6.84 16.18 -0.46
C ALA A 357 5.43 15.79 -0.91
N LEU A 358 4.40 16.59 -0.58
CA LEU A 358 3.03 16.35 -1.03
C LEU A 358 2.89 16.50 -2.54
N VAL A 359 3.52 17.52 -3.11
CA VAL A 359 3.58 17.72 -4.56
C VAL A 359 4.31 16.55 -5.22
N ALA A 360 5.48 16.16 -4.70
CA ALA A 360 6.24 15.02 -5.20
C ALA A 360 5.42 13.72 -5.12
N ALA A 361 4.73 13.45 -4.01
CA ALA A 361 3.90 12.26 -3.86
C ALA A 361 2.80 12.17 -4.93
N ALA A 362 2.12 13.28 -5.23
CA ALA A 362 1.09 13.32 -6.26
C ALA A 362 1.69 13.12 -7.67
N VAL A 363 2.76 13.86 -8.00
CA VAL A 363 3.39 13.84 -9.33
C VAL A 363 4.09 12.51 -9.60
N LEU A 364 4.91 12.05 -8.65
CA LEU A 364 5.70 10.83 -8.82
C LEU A 364 4.82 9.58 -8.80
N SER A 365 3.78 9.52 -7.95
CA SER A 365 2.84 8.41 -7.97
C SER A 365 2.05 8.35 -9.27
N ASP A 366 1.58 9.48 -9.79
CA ASP A 366 0.85 9.52 -11.05
C ASP A 366 1.72 9.01 -12.20
N ARG A 367 2.97 9.46 -12.23
CA ARG A 367 3.93 9.14 -13.29
C ARG A 367 4.48 7.72 -13.19
N TYR A 368 4.82 7.23 -12.00
CA TYR A 368 5.62 6.02 -11.83
C TYR A 368 4.85 4.80 -11.29
N ILE A 369 3.70 5.00 -10.66
CA ILE A 369 2.86 3.91 -10.15
C ILE A 369 1.62 3.79 -11.04
N THR A 370 1.65 2.84 -11.98
CA THR A 370 0.62 2.69 -13.03
C THR A 370 -0.46 1.66 -12.71
N ASP A 371 -0.24 0.82 -11.72
CA ASP A 371 -1.14 -0.28 -11.32
C ASP A 371 -2.15 0.13 -10.24
N ARG A 372 -2.08 1.37 -9.75
CA ARG A 372 -2.95 1.95 -8.72
C ARG A 372 -3.43 3.34 -9.14
N PHE A 373 -4.48 3.83 -8.49
CA PHE A 373 -5.15 5.08 -8.86
C PHE A 373 -4.94 6.18 -7.81
N LEU A 374 -4.99 7.45 -8.25
CA LEU A 374 -5.03 8.59 -7.37
C LEU A 374 -6.40 8.67 -6.66
N PRO A 375 -6.48 9.20 -5.43
CA PRO A 375 -5.40 9.72 -4.60
C PRO A 375 -4.67 8.66 -3.77
N ASP A 376 -5.18 7.44 -3.68
CA ASP A 376 -4.74 6.37 -2.78
C ASP A 376 -3.23 6.11 -2.86
N LYS A 377 -2.69 5.92 -4.09
CA LYS A 377 -1.25 5.71 -4.30
C LYS A 377 -0.38 6.87 -3.82
N ALA A 378 -0.88 8.11 -3.86
CA ALA A 378 -0.13 9.28 -3.37
C ALA A 378 -0.20 9.40 -1.84
N ILE A 379 -1.35 9.06 -1.26
CA ILE A 379 -1.55 8.99 0.20
C ILE A 379 -0.60 7.94 0.79
N ASP A 380 -0.54 6.76 0.21
CA ASP A 380 0.33 5.68 0.66
C ASP A 380 1.81 6.07 0.64
N LEU A 381 2.28 6.80 -0.39
CA LEU A 381 3.66 7.28 -0.41
C LEU A 381 3.97 8.22 0.75
N VAL A 382 3.04 9.11 1.08
CA VAL A 382 3.19 10.02 2.22
C VAL A 382 3.19 9.25 3.54
N ASP A 383 2.27 8.29 3.68
CA ASP A 383 2.16 7.44 4.86
C ASP A 383 3.42 6.59 5.08
N GLU A 384 3.92 5.94 4.00
CA GLU A 384 5.13 5.11 4.05
C GLU A 384 6.37 5.96 4.35
N ALA A 385 6.54 7.13 3.71
CA ALA A 385 7.67 8.02 3.96
C ALA A 385 7.66 8.56 5.40
N ALA A 386 6.49 8.96 5.91
CA ALA A 386 6.34 9.42 7.28
C ALA A 386 6.60 8.30 8.31
N SER A 387 6.13 7.08 8.03
CA SER A 387 6.41 5.89 8.84
C SER A 387 7.90 5.54 8.85
N HIS A 388 8.56 5.60 7.69
CA HIS A 388 10.00 5.35 7.56
C HIS A 388 10.81 6.34 8.39
N LEU A 389 10.52 7.64 8.23
CA LEU A 389 11.17 8.70 9.00
C LEU A 389 10.94 8.52 10.51
N ARG A 390 9.73 8.11 10.92
CA ARG A 390 9.43 7.80 12.32
C ARG A 390 10.33 6.68 12.86
N ILE A 391 10.51 5.60 12.09
CA ILE A 391 11.39 4.48 12.46
C ILE A 391 12.84 4.96 12.56
N GLU A 392 13.29 5.86 11.67
CA GLU A 392 14.63 6.45 11.74
C GLU A 392 14.84 7.26 13.01
N ILE A 393 13.86 8.09 13.41
CA ILE A 393 13.91 8.88 14.64
C ILE A 393 13.98 7.96 15.89
N ASP A 394 13.25 6.84 15.85
CA ASP A 394 13.23 5.89 16.97
C ASP A 394 14.45 4.97 17.00
N SER A 395 15.17 4.84 15.89
CA SER A 395 16.35 3.97 15.73
C SER A 395 17.64 4.73 16.02
N MET A 396 18.70 3.97 16.31
CA MET A 396 20.03 4.55 16.47
C MET A 396 20.59 4.99 15.10
N PRO A 397 21.08 6.24 14.96
CA PRO A 397 21.65 6.73 13.70
C PRO A 397 22.79 5.86 13.18
N THR A 398 22.93 5.81 11.85
CA THR A 398 23.95 5.00 11.17
C THR A 398 25.37 5.42 11.58
N GLU A 399 25.58 6.72 11.81
CA GLU A 399 26.88 7.27 12.24
C GLU A 399 27.34 6.65 13.58
N ILE A 400 26.41 6.52 14.54
CA ILE A 400 26.70 5.88 15.83
C ILE A 400 26.94 4.38 15.66
N ASP A 401 26.15 3.69 14.81
CA ASP A 401 26.32 2.27 14.55
C ASP A 401 27.68 1.95 13.90
N VAL A 402 28.17 2.81 13.00
CA VAL A 402 29.51 2.70 12.40
C VAL A 402 30.61 2.77 13.47
N VAL A 403 30.52 3.74 14.38
CA VAL A 403 31.48 3.90 15.49
C VAL A 403 31.39 2.70 16.44
N ASP A 404 30.19 2.25 16.79
CA ASP A 404 29.96 1.07 17.63
C ASP A 404 30.56 -0.21 17.01
N ARG A 405 30.41 -0.41 15.71
CA ARG A 405 31.01 -1.56 15.00
C ARG A 405 32.53 -1.50 15.04
N ARG A 406 33.09 -0.29 14.87
CA ARG A 406 34.54 -0.09 14.93
C ARG A 406 35.09 -0.36 16.32
N ILE A 407 34.41 0.11 17.36
CA ILE A 407 34.77 -0.19 18.76
C ILE A 407 34.75 -1.68 18.98
N ARG A 408 33.69 -2.41 18.61
CA ARG A 408 33.59 -3.86 18.75
C ARG A 408 34.71 -4.59 18.00
N GLN A 409 35.08 -4.14 16.80
CA GLN A 409 36.15 -4.72 16.02
C GLN A 409 37.50 -4.59 16.76
N LEU A 410 37.80 -3.40 17.28
CA LEU A 410 39.03 -3.15 18.04
C LEU A 410 39.05 -3.90 19.37
N GLU A 411 37.93 -4.05 20.07
CA GLU A 411 37.81 -4.87 21.29
C GLU A 411 38.11 -6.33 21.00
N ILE A 412 37.61 -6.89 19.89
CA ILE A 412 37.93 -8.27 19.48
C ILE A 412 39.42 -8.40 19.16
N GLU A 413 40.00 -7.44 18.43
CA GLU A 413 41.44 -7.41 18.13
C GLU A 413 42.26 -7.34 19.41
N ARG A 414 41.90 -6.50 20.36
CA ARG A 414 42.57 -6.37 21.69
C ARG A 414 42.53 -7.68 22.47
N ILE A 415 41.39 -8.37 22.51
CA ILE A 415 41.26 -9.66 23.20
C ILE A 415 42.16 -10.73 22.54
N SER A 416 42.31 -10.68 21.21
CA SER A 416 43.19 -11.59 20.49
C SER A 416 44.67 -11.34 20.82
N LEU A 417 45.11 -10.07 20.71
CA LEU A 417 46.48 -9.65 20.97
C LEU A 417 46.93 -9.83 22.45
N ALA A 418 45.98 -9.74 23.40
CA ALA A 418 46.25 -9.98 24.82
C ALA A 418 46.73 -11.41 25.12
N ARG A 419 46.62 -12.33 24.18
CA ARG A 419 47.12 -13.72 24.30
C ARG A 419 48.52 -13.88 23.71
N GLU A 420 49.03 -12.91 23.00
CA GLU A 420 50.34 -12.86 22.38
C GLU A 420 51.33 -12.15 23.32
N GLN A 421 52.62 -12.61 23.36
CA GLN A 421 53.62 -12.11 24.28
C GLN A 421 54.79 -11.41 23.56
N ASP A 422 54.58 -10.95 22.34
CA ASP A 422 55.63 -10.25 21.59
C ASP A 422 55.58 -8.70 21.74
N ALA A 423 56.70 -8.03 21.48
CA ALA A 423 56.80 -6.59 21.61
C ALA A 423 55.90 -5.82 20.58
N ALA A 424 55.68 -6.42 19.41
CA ALA A 424 54.84 -5.83 18.38
C ALA A 424 53.34 -5.88 18.77
N ALA A 425 52.91 -6.94 19.43
CA ALA A 425 51.55 -7.06 19.98
C ALA A 425 51.32 -6.02 21.09
N ALA A 426 52.31 -5.76 21.94
CA ALA A 426 52.25 -4.76 23.01
C ALA A 426 52.08 -3.33 22.42
N GLU A 427 52.87 -2.96 21.43
CA GLU A 427 52.80 -1.66 20.77
C GLU A 427 51.46 -1.49 20.05
N ARG A 428 50.96 -2.55 19.41
CA ARG A 428 49.62 -2.55 18.76
C ARG A 428 48.51 -2.41 19.77
N MET A 429 48.58 -3.06 20.92
CA MET A 429 47.64 -2.95 22.03
C MET A 429 47.54 -1.51 22.55
N GLU A 430 48.66 -0.84 22.76
CA GLU A 430 48.67 0.56 23.23
C GLU A 430 47.94 1.49 22.25
N ARG A 431 48.18 1.35 20.95
CA ARG A 431 47.46 2.08 19.90
C ARG A 431 45.96 1.76 19.90
N ILE A 432 45.60 0.49 20.07
CA ILE A 432 44.19 0.10 20.16
C ILE A 432 43.50 0.71 21.38
N ASP A 433 44.18 0.75 22.54
CA ASP A 433 43.63 1.35 23.75
C ASP A 433 43.43 2.87 23.59
N GLU A 434 44.33 3.57 22.88
CA GLU A 434 44.19 4.97 22.51
C GLU A 434 43.02 5.19 21.53
N ASP A 435 42.94 4.37 20.46
CA ASP A 435 41.85 4.42 19.48
C ASP A 435 40.50 4.14 20.16
N LEU A 436 40.40 3.15 21.04
CA LEU A 436 39.18 2.83 21.79
C LEU A 436 38.76 3.95 22.73
N SER A 437 39.75 4.65 23.38
CA SER A 437 39.44 5.81 24.23
C SER A 437 38.83 6.93 23.41
N ASN A 438 39.43 7.27 22.28
CA ASN A 438 38.98 8.34 21.39
C ASN A 438 37.60 8.03 20.79
N LEU A 439 37.40 6.79 20.28
CA LEU A 439 36.11 6.37 19.70
C LEU A 439 35.00 6.29 20.75
N ASN A 440 35.31 5.91 22.01
CA ASN A 440 34.32 5.90 23.09
C ASN A 440 33.90 7.32 23.49
N GLU A 441 34.82 8.27 23.51
CA GLU A 441 34.52 9.67 23.78
C GLU A 441 33.66 10.27 22.66
N GLU A 442 34.01 10.01 21.38
CA GLU A 442 33.25 10.40 20.21
C GLU A 442 31.83 9.80 20.30
N ARG A 443 31.70 8.49 20.54
CA ARG A 443 30.42 7.82 20.69
C ARG A 443 29.56 8.43 21.79
N LEU A 444 30.12 8.72 22.96
CA LEU A 444 29.40 9.34 24.08
C LEU A 444 28.87 10.73 23.71
N GLY A 445 29.66 11.52 22.98
CA GLY A 445 29.24 12.82 22.46
C GLY A 445 28.07 12.69 21.49
N MET A 446 28.18 11.76 20.51
CA MET A 446 27.15 11.51 19.52
C MET A 446 25.86 10.98 20.14
N VAL A 447 25.93 10.01 21.06
CA VAL A 447 24.77 9.46 21.76
C VAL A 447 24.07 10.54 22.60
N GLY A 448 24.86 11.38 23.31
CA GLY A 448 24.29 12.48 24.09
C GLY A 448 23.54 13.49 23.21
N HIS A 449 24.12 13.86 22.08
CA HIS A 449 23.49 14.77 21.11
C HIS A 449 22.21 14.15 20.52
N TRP A 450 22.27 12.91 20.06
CA TRP A 450 21.12 12.16 19.55
C TRP A 450 19.98 12.08 20.56
N GLN A 451 20.27 11.79 21.84
CA GLN A 451 19.26 11.75 22.89
C GLN A 451 18.60 13.10 23.13
N LEU A 452 19.37 14.19 23.05
CA LEU A 452 18.82 15.55 23.16
C LEU A 452 17.92 15.88 22.00
N GLU A 453 18.32 15.62 20.75
CA GLU A 453 17.47 15.80 19.57
C GLU A 453 16.16 14.98 19.70
N LYS A 454 16.28 13.69 20.03
CA LYS A 454 15.13 12.80 20.19
C LYS A 454 14.15 13.28 21.25
N SER A 455 14.65 13.72 22.40
CA SER A 455 13.81 14.23 23.49
C SER A 455 13.07 15.50 23.12
N LYS A 456 13.70 16.39 22.35
CA LYS A 456 13.07 17.62 21.84
C LYS A 456 11.98 17.31 20.81
N ILE A 457 12.25 16.41 19.86
CA ILE A 457 11.27 15.97 18.85
C ILE A 457 10.04 15.34 19.54
N GLU A 458 10.26 14.53 20.57
CA GLU A 458 9.18 13.89 21.33
C GLU A 458 8.33 14.91 22.11
N SER A 459 8.98 15.91 22.75
CA SER A 459 8.29 17.01 23.43
C SER A 459 7.43 17.85 22.47
N ILE A 460 7.94 18.17 21.29
CA ILE A 460 7.19 18.90 20.26
C ILE A 460 5.97 18.08 19.81
N ARG A 461 6.13 16.77 19.62
CA ARG A 461 5.04 15.86 19.25
C ARG A 461 3.94 15.84 20.28
N GLU A 462 4.27 15.60 21.55
CA GLU A 462 3.28 15.59 22.65
C GLU A 462 2.46 16.89 22.72
N LYS A 463 3.13 18.04 22.48
CA LYS A 463 2.45 19.33 22.44
C LYS A 463 1.52 19.49 21.25
N LYS A 464 1.89 18.96 20.07
CA LYS A 464 1.03 18.95 18.87
C LYS A 464 -0.20 18.07 19.10
N GLU A 465 -0.04 16.86 19.64
CA GLU A 465 -1.16 15.97 19.98
C GLU A 465 -2.12 16.65 20.98
N LYS A 466 -1.57 17.33 21.97
CA LYS A 466 -2.36 18.10 22.94
C LYS A 466 -3.07 19.27 22.28
N LEU A 467 -2.42 19.99 21.39
CA LEU A 467 -3.01 21.12 20.65
C LEU A 467 -4.24 20.66 19.86
N GLU A 468 -4.13 19.54 19.14
CA GLU A 468 -5.24 19.01 18.35
C GLU A 468 -6.40 18.54 19.23
N SER A 469 -6.10 17.86 20.35
CA SER A 469 -7.12 17.46 21.31
C SER A 469 -7.86 18.65 21.91
N GLU A 470 -7.17 19.76 22.22
CA GLU A 470 -7.80 20.96 22.76
C GLU A 470 -8.57 21.75 21.69
N ARG A 471 -8.15 21.74 20.42
CA ARG A 471 -8.93 22.28 19.29
C ARG A 471 -10.26 21.53 19.15
N ALA A 472 -10.22 20.19 19.09
CA ALA A 472 -11.43 19.36 19.02
C ALA A 472 -12.37 19.58 20.20
N ARG A 473 -11.80 19.77 21.41
CA ARG A 473 -12.55 20.08 22.62
C ARG A 473 -13.20 21.46 22.59
N ALA A 474 -12.51 22.46 22.06
CA ALA A 474 -13.06 23.82 21.90
C ALA A 474 -14.24 23.83 20.92
N ASP A 475 -14.13 23.12 19.81
CA ASP A 475 -15.19 22.97 18.82
C ASP A 475 -16.42 22.25 19.39
N GLN A 476 -16.20 21.20 20.18
CA GLN A 476 -17.28 20.48 20.86
C GLN A 476 -18.01 21.42 21.83
N MET A 477 -17.26 22.17 22.68
CA MET A 477 -17.84 23.09 23.65
C MET A 477 -18.60 24.23 22.98
N THR A 478 -18.13 24.73 21.85
CA THR A 478 -18.82 25.76 21.06
C THR A 478 -20.18 25.25 20.57
N ARG A 479 -20.27 24.00 20.11
CA ARG A 479 -21.54 23.38 19.69
C ARG A 479 -22.50 23.11 20.86
N GLU A 480 -21.95 22.75 22.03
CA GLU A 480 -22.73 22.58 23.26
C GLU A 480 -23.22 23.90 23.86
N GLY A 481 -22.86 25.05 23.24
CA GLY A 481 -23.23 26.39 23.74
C GLY A 481 -22.42 26.85 24.95
N ARG A 482 -21.35 26.16 25.30
CA ARG A 482 -20.45 26.50 26.45
C ARG A 482 -19.36 27.46 26.00
N LEU A 483 -19.78 28.65 25.54
CA LEU A 483 -18.90 29.62 24.87
C LEU A 483 -17.78 30.16 25.79
N ASP A 484 -18.01 30.28 27.09
CA ASP A 484 -16.99 30.75 28.03
C ASP A 484 -15.82 29.78 28.13
N ALA A 485 -16.10 28.48 28.27
CA ALA A 485 -15.08 27.42 28.31
C ALA A 485 -14.37 27.22 26.96
N ALA A 486 -15.09 27.35 25.86
CA ALA A 486 -14.50 27.32 24.51
C ALA A 486 -13.55 28.52 24.31
N SER A 487 -13.94 29.72 24.78
CA SER A 487 -13.11 30.93 24.68
C SER A 487 -11.82 30.82 25.47
N GLU A 488 -11.84 30.22 26.66
CA GLU A 488 -10.64 29.98 27.47
C GLU A 488 -9.64 29.11 26.73
N ILE A 489 -10.11 28.02 26.09
CA ILE A 489 -9.26 27.13 25.29
C ILE A 489 -8.71 27.88 24.08
N LEU A 490 -9.56 28.54 23.30
CA LEU A 490 -9.19 29.20 22.03
C LEU A 490 -8.23 30.38 22.24
N TYR A 491 -8.38 31.16 23.31
CA TYR A 491 -7.61 32.38 23.48
C TYR A 491 -6.49 32.29 24.52
N SER A 492 -6.43 31.19 25.29
CA SER A 492 -5.37 31.00 26.31
C SER A 492 -4.58 29.73 26.10
N VAL A 493 -5.25 28.56 26.02
CA VAL A 493 -4.55 27.27 25.98
C VAL A 493 -3.89 27.04 24.61
N ILE A 494 -4.63 27.24 23.53
CA ILE A 494 -4.14 27.01 22.15
C ILE A 494 -2.95 27.95 21.85
N PRO A 495 -3.03 29.29 22.03
CA PRO A 495 -1.88 30.15 21.76
C PRO A 495 -0.65 29.82 22.61
N GLY A 496 -0.86 29.40 23.88
CA GLY A 496 0.22 28.96 24.74
C GLY A 496 0.93 27.71 24.26
N LEU A 497 0.19 26.74 23.70
CA LEU A 497 0.77 25.55 23.09
C LEU A 497 1.48 25.87 21.78
N GLU A 498 0.92 26.74 20.94
CA GLU A 498 1.54 27.18 19.68
C GLU A 498 2.85 27.90 19.90
N ASP A 499 2.92 28.81 20.89
CA ASP A 499 4.15 29.50 21.27
C ASP A 499 5.20 28.54 21.85
N ALA A 500 4.78 27.55 22.66
CA ALA A 500 5.69 26.54 23.18
C ALA A 500 6.27 25.65 22.05
N ILE A 501 5.44 25.20 21.11
CA ILE A 501 5.87 24.43 19.93
C ILE A 501 6.88 25.24 19.10
N LYS A 502 6.57 26.53 18.85
CA LYS A 502 7.45 27.42 18.10
C LYS A 502 8.81 27.61 18.76
N THR A 503 8.83 27.79 20.08
CA THR A 503 10.05 27.95 20.85
C THR A 503 10.91 26.69 20.80
N GLU A 504 10.32 25.54 21.07
CA GLU A 504 11.06 24.26 21.04
C GLU A 504 11.54 23.89 19.64
N THR A 505 10.77 24.21 18.59
CA THR A 505 11.24 24.03 17.20
C THR A 505 12.44 24.92 16.90
N ALA A 506 12.49 26.15 17.41
CA ALA A 506 13.65 27.01 17.24
C ALA A 506 14.88 26.49 18.01
N GLU A 507 14.69 25.98 19.23
CA GLU A 507 15.75 25.36 20.03
C GLU A 507 16.30 24.10 19.35
N LEU A 508 15.44 23.29 18.75
CA LEU A 508 15.84 22.11 17.98
C LEU A 508 16.65 22.50 16.73
N ALA A 509 16.21 23.52 16.01
CA ALA A 509 16.93 24.02 14.85
C ALA A 509 18.32 24.55 15.22
N GLU A 510 18.48 25.21 16.38
CA GLU A 510 19.76 25.65 16.91
C GLU A 510 20.66 24.45 17.26
N LEU A 511 20.09 23.41 17.91
CA LEU A 511 20.81 22.19 18.25
C LEU A 511 21.33 21.48 16.98
N GLN A 512 20.53 21.42 15.93
CA GLN A 512 20.83 20.79 14.65
C GLN A 512 21.77 21.62 13.75
N SER A 513 21.99 22.89 14.05
CA SER A 513 22.89 23.75 13.24
C SER A 513 24.35 23.32 13.28
N ASN A 514 24.78 22.68 14.36
CA ASN A 514 26.16 22.19 14.54
C ASN A 514 26.33 20.74 14.04
N MET A 515 25.39 19.88 14.34
CA MET A 515 25.36 18.49 13.93
C MET A 515 23.91 18.02 13.86
N ARG A 516 23.46 17.60 12.70
CA ARG A 516 22.10 17.06 12.51
C ARG A 516 22.18 15.54 12.43
N MET A 517 21.66 14.85 13.44
CA MET A 517 21.62 13.39 13.48
C MET A 517 20.26 12.82 13.11
N LEU A 518 19.18 13.56 13.40
CA LEU A 518 17.82 13.16 13.09
C LEU A 518 17.19 14.11 12.08
N LYS A 519 16.52 13.53 11.09
CA LYS A 519 15.64 14.25 10.17
C LYS A 519 14.25 14.27 10.80
N GLU A 520 13.58 15.41 10.80
CA GLU A 520 12.25 15.57 11.41
C GLU A 520 11.13 15.88 10.40
N GLU A 521 11.53 16.10 9.15
CA GLU A 521 10.63 16.48 8.06
C GLU A 521 10.73 15.50 6.90
N VAL A 522 9.57 15.03 6.41
CA VAL A 522 9.49 14.30 5.14
C VAL A 522 9.68 15.30 4.01
N SER A 523 10.69 15.06 3.19
CA SER A 523 11.05 15.85 2.03
C SER A 523 10.67 15.17 0.71
N GLU A 524 10.90 15.86 -0.39
CA GLU A 524 10.74 15.34 -1.74
C GLU A 524 11.64 14.11 -2.00
N GLU A 525 12.86 14.10 -1.45
CA GLU A 525 13.81 12.99 -1.59
C GLU A 525 13.28 11.72 -0.90
N ASP A 526 12.63 11.84 0.27
CA ASP A 526 12.08 10.69 0.98
C ASP A 526 10.95 10.05 0.17
N ILE A 527 10.09 10.86 -0.43
CA ILE A 527 9.04 10.37 -1.34
C ILE A 527 9.67 9.69 -2.56
N ALA A 528 10.71 10.31 -3.16
CA ALA A 528 11.41 9.73 -4.30
C ALA A 528 12.06 8.39 -3.95
N GLU A 529 12.61 8.25 -2.74
CA GLU A 529 13.19 7.00 -2.26
C GLU A 529 12.12 5.90 -2.09
N VAL A 530 10.95 6.22 -1.53
CA VAL A 530 9.82 5.28 -1.42
C VAL A 530 9.36 4.83 -2.80
N VAL A 531 9.19 5.75 -3.75
CA VAL A 531 8.83 5.41 -5.14
C VAL A 531 9.90 4.53 -5.77
N SER A 532 11.18 4.83 -5.55
CA SER A 532 12.31 4.03 -6.05
C SER A 532 12.29 2.60 -5.51
N ARG A 533 12.00 2.42 -4.23
CA ARG A 533 11.86 1.09 -3.62
C ARG A 533 10.66 0.32 -4.18
N ALA A 534 9.52 0.98 -4.35
CA ALA A 534 8.30 0.37 -4.86
C ALA A 534 8.40 -0.04 -6.34
N THR A 535 9.05 0.79 -7.16
CA THR A 535 9.12 0.61 -8.63
C THR A 535 10.44 0.00 -9.12
N GLY A 536 11.48 0.02 -8.29
CA GLY A 536 12.85 -0.37 -8.68
C GLY A 536 13.56 0.66 -9.56
N ILE A 537 13.02 1.88 -9.71
CA ILE A 537 13.57 2.96 -10.53
C ILE A 537 14.29 3.95 -9.61
N PRO A 538 15.54 4.36 -9.89
CA PRO A 538 16.25 5.34 -9.07
C PRO A 538 15.70 6.75 -9.30
N VAL A 539 14.57 7.07 -8.67
CA VAL A 539 13.84 8.35 -8.84
C VAL A 539 14.56 9.51 -8.16
N SER A 540 15.34 9.25 -7.10
CA SER A 540 16.16 10.27 -6.42
C SER A 540 17.09 11.04 -7.37
N ARG A 541 17.57 10.40 -8.42
CA ARG A 541 18.38 11.03 -9.46
C ARG A 541 17.58 11.77 -10.53
N MET A 542 16.27 11.58 -10.60
CA MET A 542 15.41 12.29 -11.56
C MET A 542 14.97 13.67 -11.06
N LEU A 543 15.10 13.95 -9.77
CA LEU A 543 14.75 15.24 -9.17
C LEU A 543 15.82 16.32 -9.45
N GLU A 544 17.08 15.92 -9.55
CA GLU A 544 18.16 16.85 -9.88
C GLU A 544 18.43 16.87 -11.40
N GLY A 545 17.98 17.91 -12.06
CA GLY A 545 18.52 18.31 -13.36
C GLY A 545 18.17 17.42 -14.54
N GLU A 546 16.96 16.80 -14.59
CA GLU A 546 16.51 16.03 -15.78
C GLU A 546 16.74 16.83 -17.07
N VAL A 547 16.50 18.13 -17.05
CA VAL A 547 16.75 19.02 -18.19
C VAL A 547 18.25 19.09 -18.55
N SER A 548 19.12 19.24 -17.55
CA SER A 548 20.59 19.30 -17.77
C SER A 548 21.14 17.95 -18.24
N LYS A 549 20.60 16.84 -17.71
CA LYS A 549 20.96 15.48 -18.13
C LYS A 549 20.55 15.25 -19.58
N LEU A 550 19.31 15.59 -19.95
CA LEU A 550 18.82 15.44 -21.33
C LEU A 550 19.59 16.30 -22.35
N LEU A 551 20.11 17.47 -21.94
CA LEU A 551 20.94 18.29 -22.80
C LEU A 551 22.34 17.69 -23.08
N ARG A 552 22.88 16.88 -22.15
CA ARG A 552 24.16 16.19 -22.28
C ARG A 552 24.03 14.72 -22.76
N MET A 553 22.83 14.32 -23.17
CA MET A 553 22.53 12.93 -23.57
C MET A 553 23.47 12.41 -24.68
N GLU A 554 23.78 13.24 -25.65
CA GLU A 554 24.66 12.87 -26.77
C GLU A 554 26.08 12.56 -26.28
N ASP A 555 26.64 13.42 -25.42
CA ASP A 555 27.97 13.24 -24.84
C ASP A 555 28.08 11.95 -24.03
N GLU A 556 27.06 11.67 -23.22
CA GLU A 556 26.97 10.44 -22.40
C GLU A 556 26.86 9.18 -23.26
N LEU A 557 26.04 9.20 -24.33
CA LEU A 557 25.92 8.08 -25.23
C LEU A 557 27.20 7.83 -26.06
N HIS A 558 27.94 8.88 -26.40
CA HIS A 558 29.24 8.78 -27.08
C HIS A 558 30.31 8.09 -26.22
N THR A 559 30.21 8.12 -24.92
CA THR A 559 31.11 7.36 -24.04
C THR A 559 31.03 5.84 -24.24
N ARG A 560 29.91 5.34 -24.78
CA ARG A 560 29.63 3.89 -24.97
C ARG A 560 29.57 3.49 -26.46
N VAL A 561 29.04 4.35 -27.30
CA VAL A 561 28.77 4.05 -28.73
C VAL A 561 29.64 4.94 -29.60
N ILE A 562 30.55 4.32 -30.34
CA ILE A 562 31.54 4.99 -31.19
C ILE A 562 31.06 4.97 -32.64
N GLY A 563 31.30 6.08 -33.35
CA GLY A 563 31.18 6.18 -34.81
C GLY A 563 29.72 6.19 -35.32
N GLN A 564 28.73 6.55 -34.46
CA GLN A 564 27.32 6.56 -34.83
C GLN A 564 26.63 7.89 -34.50
N ASP A 565 27.31 9.00 -34.74
CA ASP A 565 26.91 10.37 -34.34
C ASP A 565 25.49 10.72 -34.82
N ALA A 566 25.18 10.43 -36.09
CA ALA A 566 23.86 10.70 -36.66
C ALA A 566 22.75 9.88 -35.95
N ALA A 567 23.04 8.62 -35.55
CA ALA A 567 22.10 7.78 -34.86
C ALA A 567 21.83 8.28 -33.44
N ILE A 568 22.90 8.64 -32.72
CA ILE A 568 22.82 9.20 -31.37
C ILE A 568 22.04 10.53 -31.37
N ALA A 569 22.34 11.44 -32.29
CA ALA A 569 21.67 12.73 -32.40
C ALA A 569 20.17 12.57 -32.71
N ALA A 570 19.78 11.66 -33.60
CA ALA A 570 18.39 11.40 -33.95
C ALA A 570 17.59 10.85 -32.75
N VAL A 571 18.16 9.88 -32.02
CA VAL A 571 17.56 9.31 -30.80
C VAL A 571 17.42 10.39 -29.74
N ALA A 572 18.48 11.14 -29.46
CA ALA A 572 18.47 12.20 -28.45
C ALA A 572 17.43 13.30 -28.75
N ALA A 573 17.30 13.70 -30.04
CA ALA A 573 16.30 14.67 -30.45
C ALA A 573 14.85 14.15 -30.26
N ALA A 574 14.58 12.89 -30.57
CA ALA A 574 13.26 12.29 -30.41
C ALA A 574 12.88 12.20 -28.91
N ILE A 575 13.81 11.75 -28.06
CA ILE A 575 13.59 11.64 -26.62
C ILE A 575 13.40 13.03 -26.00
N ARG A 576 14.21 14.04 -26.38
CA ARG A 576 14.00 15.41 -25.93
C ARG A 576 12.64 15.97 -26.30
N ARG A 577 12.13 15.72 -27.53
CA ARG A 577 10.76 16.10 -27.96
C ARG A 577 9.69 15.49 -27.04
N SER A 578 9.81 14.20 -26.76
CA SER A 578 8.87 13.50 -25.90
C SER A 578 8.88 14.04 -24.48
N ARG A 579 10.06 14.23 -23.90
CA ARG A 579 10.22 14.76 -22.53
C ARG A 579 9.83 16.25 -22.39
N ALA A 580 9.89 17.00 -23.45
CA ALA A 580 9.40 18.39 -23.51
C ALA A 580 7.87 18.47 -23.66
N GLY A 581 7.15 17.35 -23.71
CA GLY A 581 5.70 17.32 -23.88
C GLY A 581 5.21 17.68 -25.29
N LEU A 582 6.09 17.60 -26.30
CA LEU A 582 5.81 17.94 -27.70
C LEU A 582 5.40 16.71 -28.54
N SER A 583 5.36 15.53 -27.94
CA SER A 583 4.89 14.28 -28.54
C SER A 583 3.51 13.90 -27.98
N ASP A 584 2.81 13.00 -28.67
CA ASP A 584 1.52 12.46 -28.20
C ASP A 584 1.70 11.71 -26.88
N PRO A 585 1.01 12.09 -25.79
CA PRO A 585 1.16 11.46 -24.48
C PRO A 585 0.66 10.00 -24.43
N ASN A 586 -0.14 9.58 -25.41
CA ASN A 586 -0.66 8.21 -25.50
C ASN A 586 0.28 7.26 -26.25
N ARG A 587 1.45 7.72 -26.73
CA ARG A 587 2.42 6.89 -27.44
C ARG A 587 3.65 6.58 -26.58
N PRO A 588 4.45 5.55 -26.91
CA PRO A 588 5.75 5.34 -26.27
C PRO A 588 6.64 6.60 -26.29
N ILE A 589 7.61 6.70 -25.36
CA ILE A 589 8.57 7.82 -25.31
C ILE A 589 9.27 8.01 -26.67
N GLY A 590 9.55 6.91 -27.36
CA GLY A 590 10.07 6.92 -28.72
C GLY A 590 10.03 5.52 -29.32
N SER A 591 9.84 5.46 -30.63
CA SER A 591 9.84 4.23 -31.42
C SER A 591 10.86 4.34 -32.55
N PHE A 592 11.82 3.43 -32.57
CA PHE A 592 12.99 3.48 -33.44
C PHE A 592 13.16 2.19 -34.24
N LEU A 593 13.51 2.32 -35.52
CA LEU A 593 13.96 1.20 -36.35
C LEU A 593 15.44 1.40 -36.69
N PHE A 594 16.31 0.58 -36.12
CA PHE A 594 17.74 0.59 -36.32
C PHE A 594 18.12 -0.36 -37.46
N LEU A 595 18.61 0.19 -38.56
CA LEU A 595 19.04 -0.51 -39.75
C LEU A 595 20.55 -0.52 -39.86
N GLY A 596 21.11 -1.62 -40.28
CA GLY A 596 22.56 -1.69 -40.57
C GLY A 596 23.13 -3.10 -40.34
N PRO A 597 24.39 -3.32 -40.73
CA PRO A 597 25.04 -4.61 -40.58
C PRO A 597 25.20 -5.06 -39.14
N THR A 598 25.56 -6.31 -38.94
CA THR A 598 25.80 -6.86 -37.60
C THR A 598 27.05 -6.23 -36.98
N GLY A 599 27.06 -6.01 -35.65
CA GLY A 599 28.27 -5.60 -34.93
C GLY A 599 28.65 -4.12 -35.04
N VAL A 600 27.75 -3.23 -35.51
CA VAL A 600 27.97 -1.76 -35.62
C VAL A 600 27.49 -0.95 -34.42
N GLY A 601 26.97 -1.60 -33.35
CA GLY A 601 26.60 -0.92 -32.12
C GLY A 601 25.09 -0.75 -31.88
N LYS A 602 24.18 -1.31 -32.70
CA LYS A 602 22.70 -1.22 -32.51
C LYS A 602 22.22 -1.60 -31.09
N THR A 603 22.63 -2.78 -30.62
CA THR A 603 22.28 -3.26 -29.29
C THR A 603 22.97 -2.46 -28.16
N GLU A 604 24.17 -1.96 -28.41
CA GLU A 604 24.91 -1.18 -27.42
C GLU A 604 24.27 0.21 -27.21
N LEU A 605 23.75 0.83 -28.28
CA LEU A 605 22.96 2.06 -28.14
C LEU A 605 21.69 1.83 -27.33
N ALA A 606 21.00 0.70 -27.53
CA ALA A 606 19.82 0.34 -26.74
C ALA A 606 20.16 0.19 -25.23
N LYS A 607 21.30 -0.43 -24.91
CA LYS A 607 21.80 -0.55 -23.54
C LYS A 607 22.19 0.80 -22.95
N GLY A 608 22.90 1.63 -23.71
CA GLY A 608 23.27 2.98 -23.30
C GLY A 608 22.04 3.84 -23.01
N LEU A 609 20.97 3.67 -23.80
CA LEU A 609 19.69 4.34 -23.56
C LEU A 609 19.01 3.86 -22.29
N ALA A 610 19.02 2.56 -22.00
CA ALA A 610 18.45 2.01 -20.78
C ALA A 610 19.19 2.55 -19.55
N GLU A 611 20.52 2.57 -19.59
CA GLU A 611 21.35 3.13 -18.52
C GLU A 611 21.13 4.64 -18.37
N PHE A 612 21.08 5.38 -19.48
CA PHE A 612 20.90 6.83 -19.45
C PHE A 612 19.53 7.24 -18.93
N LEU A 613 18.44 6.61 -19.42
CA LEU A 613 17.06 6.98 -19.10
C LEU A 613 16.61 6.45 -17.75
N PHE A 614 17.06 5.23 -17.40
CA PHE A 614 16.54 4.48 -16.24
C PHE A 614 17.63 4.11 -15.23
N ASP A 615 18.87 4.59 -15.43
CA ASP A 615 20.04 4.36 -14.58
C ASP A 615 20.33 2.86 -14.30
N ASP A 616 19.80 1.95 -15.13
CA ASP A 616 20.04 0.51 -15.06
C ASP A 616 20.10 -0.10 -16.48
N GLU A 617 21.25 -0.62 -16.86
CA GLU A 617 21.40 -1.37 -18.14
C GLU A 617 20.42 -2.55 -18.23
N ARG A 618 20.02 -3.11 -17.08
CA ARG A 618 19.06 -4.22 -16.98
C ARG A 618 17.60 -3.78 -17.17
N ALA A 619 17.33 -2.47 -17.26
CA ALA A 619 16.02 -1.94 -17.65
C ALA A 619 15.76 -2.12 -19.16
N MET A 620 16.49 -3.01 -19.81
CA MET A 620 16.29 -3.40 -21.21
C MET A 620 15.61 -4.78 -21.28
N ILE A 621 14.44 -4.82 -21.92
CA ILE A 621 13.71 -6.06 -22.26
C ILE A 621 14.10 -6.44 -23.69
N ARG A 622 14.87 -7.52 -23.84
CA ARG A 622 15.28 -8.00 -25.17
C ARG A 622 14.46 -9.20 -25.59
N ILE A 623 13.88 -9.12 -26.78
CA ILE A 623 13.10 -10.19 -27.40
C ILE A 623 13.68 -10.45 -28.78
N ASP A 624 14.10 -11.69 -29.06
CA ASP A 624 14.58 -12.12 -30.37
C ASP A 624 13.39 -12.52 -31.25
N MET A 625 13.18 -11.78 -32.32
CA MET A 625 12.07 -12.03 -33.25
C MET A 625 12.24 -13.29 -34.08
N GLY A 626 13.44 -13.87 -34.10
CA GLY A 626 13.69 -15.19 -34.68
C GLY A 626 12.91 -16.31 -33.97
N GLU A 627 12.50 -16.13 -32.71
CA GLU A 627 11.64 -17.09 -32.01
C GLU A 627 10.15 -16.97 -32.38
N TYR A 628 9.74 -15.91 -33.11
CA TYR A 628 8.35 -15.55 -33.42
C TYR A 628 8.05 -15.59 -34.93
N GLN A 629 8.62 -16.57 -35.64
CA GLN A 629 8.44 -16.74 -37.07
C GLN A 629 7.11 -17.41 -37.44
N GLU A 630 6.47 -18.10 -36.51
CA GLU A 630 5.23 -18.82 -36.72
C GLU A 630 4.04 -18.17 -36.01
N SER A 631 2.85 -18.21 -36.60
CA SER A 631 1.65 -17.59 -36.09
C SER A 631 1.29 -18.03 -34.65
N HIS A 632 1.50 -19.30 -34.33
CA HIS A 632 1.21 -19.81 -32.99
C HIS A 632 2.17 -19.28 -31.92
N THR A 633 3.37 -18.80 -32.28
CA THR A 633 4.33 -18.24 -31.32
C THR A 633 3.95 -16.80 -30.88
N VAL A 634 3.13 -16.10 -31.68
CA VAL A 634 2.65 -14.74 -31.34
C VAL A 634 1.85 -14.74 -30.04
N SER A 635 1.10 -15.80 -29.74
CA SER A 635 0.41 -15.94 -28.47
C SER A 635 1.35 -15.99 -27.25
N ARG A 636 2.60 -16.41 -27.40
CA ARG A 636 3.62 -16.33 -26.34
C ARG A 636 4.07 -14.91 -26.05
N LEU A 637 3.94 -14.01 -27.03
CA LEU A 637 4.31 -12.60 -26.87
C LEU A 637 3.30 -11.84 -26.01
N ILE A 638 2.00 -12.08 -26.23
CA ILE A 638 0.89 -11.37 -25.59
C ILE A 638 0.11 -12.18 -24.55
N GLY A 639 0.35 -13.49 -24.47
CA GLY A 639 -0.41 -14.43 -23.64
C GLY A 639 -1.45 -15.23 -24.44
N SER A 640 -1.73 -16.45 -24.01
CA SER A 640 -2.72 -17.33 -24.64
C SER A 640 -4.15 -16.91 -24.28
N PRO A 641 -5.11 -16.94 -25.21
CA PRO A 641 -6.52 -16.69 -24.91
C PRO A 641 -7.12 -17.77 -23.97
N PRO A 642 -8.25 -17.47 -23.29
CA PRO A 642 -8.94 -18.42 -22.41
C PRO A 642 -9.23 -19.75 -23.11
N GLY A 643 -8.91 -20.86 -22.45
CA GLY A 643 -9.14 -22.21 -22.94
C GLY A 643 -7.97 -22.85 -23.70
N TYR A 644 -6.86 -22.15 -23.91
CA TYR A 644 -5.63 -22.70 -24.52
C TYR A 644 -4.58 -23.04 -23.45
N VAL A 645 -3.70 -24.00 -23.78
CA VAL A 645 -2.57 -24.38 -22.91
C VAL A 645 -1.64 -23.17 -22.74
N GLY A 646 -1.32 -22.84 -21.49
CA GLY A 646 -0.47 -21.67 -21.16
C GLY A 646 -1.25 -20.38 -20.83
N TYR A 647 -2.57 -20.42 -20.67
CA TYR A 647 -3.39 -19.26 -20.28
C TYR A 647 -2.93 -18.63 -18.96
N ASP A 648 -2.51 -19.44 -17.98
CA ASP A 648 -2.00 -18.93 -16.68
C ASP A 648 -0.59 -18.32 -16.78
N GLN A 649 0.12 -18.54 -17.90
CA GLN A 649 1.40 -17.92 -18.19
C GLN A 649 1.15 -16.66 -19.01
N GLY A 650 1.39 -15.48 -18.41
CA GLY A 650 1.31 -14.19 -19.10
C GLY A 650 2.23 -14.13 -20.31
N GLY A 651 1.96 -13.23 -21.27
CA GLY A 651 2.80 -13.05 -22.44
C GLY A 651 4.19 -12.50 -22.10
N GLN A 652 5.22 -12.92 -22.83
CA GLN A 652 6.60 -12.50 -22.55
C GLN A 652 6.78 -10.99 -22.63
N LEU A 653 6.21 -10.33 -23.64
CA LEU A 653 6.27 -8.87 -23.77
C LEU A 653 5.36 -8.19 -22.75
N SER A 654 4.09 -8.60 -22.67
CA SER A 654 3.10 -7.97 -21.80
C SER A 654 3.48 -8.06 -20.32
N GLU A 655 3.91 -9.23 -19.83
CA GLU A 655 4.33 -9.41 -18.44
C GLU A 655 5.66 -8.70 -18.12
N ALA A 656 6.62 -8.70 -19.06
CA ALA A 656 7.89 -8.02 -18.85
C ALA A 656 7.69 -6.49 -18.70
N VAL A 657 6.88 -5.88 -19.56
CA VAL A 657 6.57 -4.43 -19.49
C VAL A 657 5.67 -4.13 -18.30
N ARG A 658 4.70 -4.98 -17.98
CA ARG A 658 3.87 -4.82 -16.78
C ARG A 658 4.70 -4.78 -15.49
N ARG A 659 5.73 -5.63 -15.40
CA ARG A 659 6.66 -5.67 -14.24
C ARG A 659 7.66 -4.52 -14.25
N ARG A 660 8.04 -4.03 -15.44
CA ARG A 660 8.99 -2.93 -15.63
C ARG A 660 8.45 -1.94 -16.66
N PRO A 661 7.49 -1.09 -16.29
CA PRO A 661 6.87 -0.14 -17.21
C PRO A 661 7.85 0.92 -17.74
N TYR A 662 8.95 1.15 -17.03
CA TYR A 662 10.06 2.02 -17.44
C TYR A 662 11.21 1.15 -17.99
N SER A 663 11.19 0.91 -19.28
CA SER A 663 12.18 0.04 -19.92
C SER A 663 12.42 0.38 -21.39
N VAL A 664 13.58 -0.02 -21.89
CA VAL A 664 13.86 -0.08 -23.32
C VAL A 664 13.47 -1.45 -23.82
N VAL A 665 12.47 -1.52 -24.67
CA VAL A 665 12.03 -2.77 -25.30
C VAL A 665 12.79 -2.92 -26.63
N LEU A 666 13.70 -3.89 -26.69
CA LEU A 666 14.49 -4.20 -27.87
C LEU A 666 13.93 -5.44 -28.57
N LEU A 667 13.34 -5.24 -29.75
CA LEU A 667 12.90 -6.30 -30.66
C LEU A 667 14.00 -6.54 -31.69
N ASP A 668 14.77 -7.60 -31.48
CA ASP A 668 15.95 -7.89 -32.30
C ASP A 668 15.56 -8.70 -33.54
N GLU A 669 16.12 -8.35 -34.69
CA GLU A 669 15.88 -8.98 -36.01
C GLU A 669 14.40 -8.99 -36.41
N ILE A 670 13.76 -7.82 -36.37
CA ILE A 670 12.31 -7.65 -36.61
C ILE A 670 11.84 -8.18 -37.96
N GLU A 671 12.72 -8.24 -38.96
CA GLU A 671 12.44 -8.81 -40.30
C GLU A 671 12.15 -10.32 -40.30
N LYS A 672 12.51 -11.04 -39.23
CA LYS A 672 12.22 -12.45 -39.05
C LYS A 672 10.85 -12.74 -38.44
N ALA A 673 10.19 -11.74 -37.91
CA ALA A 673 8.91 -11.88 -37.21
C ALA A 673 7.76 -12.27 -38.17
N HIS A 674 6.84 -13.10 -37.66
CA HIS A 674 5.58 -13.38 -38.36
C HIS A 674 4.76 -12.08 -38.56
N PRO A 675 4.00 -11.95 -39.68
CA PRO A 675 3.20 -10.77 -39.97
C PRO A 675 2.21 -10.35 -38.84
N ASP A 676 1.71 -11.31 -38.05
CA ASP A 676 0.80 -11.02 -36.95
C ASP A 676 1.48 -10.26 -35.81
N VAL A 677 2.80 -10.36 -35.64
CA VAL A 677 3.56 -9.55 -34.65
C VAL A 677 3.42 -8.08 -34.97
N PHE A 678 3.46 -7.70 -36.26
CA PHE A 678 3.30 -6.29 -36.64
C PHE A 678 1.91 -5.74 -36.28
N ASN A 679 0.85 -6.56 -36.35
CA ASN A 679 -0.48 -6.16 -35.94
C ASN A 679 -0.56 -5.87 -34.43
N VAL A 680 0.16 -6.65 -33.63
CA VAL A 680 0.30 -6.41 -32.18
C VAL A 680 1.08 -5.12 -31.92
N LEU A 681 2.18 -4.91 -32.63
CA LEU A 681 3.02 -3.72 -32.46
C LEU A 681 2.32 -2.43 -32.92
N LEU A 682 1.41 -2.48 -33.90
CA LEU A 682 0.62 -1.32 -34.31
C LEU A 682 -0.21 -0.77 -33.15
N GLN A 683 -0.80 -1.64 -32.31
CA GLN A 683 -1.55 -1.20 -31.13
C GLN A 683 -0.65 -0.49 -30.12
N VAL A 684 0.58 -0.98 -29.93
CA VAL A 684 1.58 -0.34 -29.06
C VAL A 684 2.02 1.01 -29.60
N LEU A 685 2.30 1.08 -30.91
CA LEU A 685 2.79 2.30 -31.57
C LEU A 685 1.73 3.42 -31.66
N ASP A 686 0.45 3.06 -31.77
CA ASP A 686 -0.64 4.01 -31.90
C ASP A 686 -1.21 4.48 -30.56
N ASP A 687 -1.55 3.50 -29.71
CA ASP A 687 -2.30 3.75 -28.49
C ASP A 687 -1.41 3.64 -27.23
N GLY A 688 -0.10 3.32 -27.36
CA GLY A 688 0.83 3.11 -26.22
C GLY A 688 0.34 2.05 -25.24
N ARG A 689 -0.50 1.13 -25.66
CA ARG A 689 -1.06 0.07 -24.82
C ARG A 689 -1.21 -1.24 -25.57
N LEU A 690 -1.23 -2.32 -24.84
CA LEU A 690 -1.43 -3.66 -25.36
C LEU A 690 -2.39 -4.43 -24.47
N THR A 691 -3.45 -5.01 -25.06
CA THR A 691 -4.34 -5.91 -24.32
C THR A 691 -3.79 -7.33 -24.37
N ASP A 692 -3.48 -7.92 -23.22
CA ASP A 692 -2.95 -9.28 -23.12
C ASP A 692 -4.04 -10.35 -23.37
N GLY A 693 -3.62 -11.62 -23.46
CA GLY A 693 -4.52 -12.75 -23.67
C GLY A 693 -5.52 -12.99 -22.51
N GLN A 694 -5.33 -12.35 -21.37
CA GLN A 694 -6.22 -12.37 -20.21
C GLN A 694 -7.18 -11.17 -20.16
N GLY A 695 -7.12 -10.28 -21.16
CA GLY A 695 -7.95 -9.09 -21.24
C GLY A 695 -7.42 -7.89 -20.43
N ARG A 696 -6.22 -7.98 -19.85
CA ARG A 696 -5.60 -6.89 -19.11
C ARG A 696 -4.88 -5.94 -20.06
N THR A 697 -5.04 -4.64 -19.83
CA THR A 697 -4.35 -3.61 -20.60
C THR A 697 -2.99 -3.29 -19.97
N VAL A 698 -1.91 -3.45 -20.74
CA VAL A 698 -0.53 -3.10 -20.34
C VAL A 698 -0.16 -1.78 -21.00
N ASN A 699 0.36 -0.86 -20.19
CA ASN A 699 0.75 0.47 -20.61
C ASN A 699 2.21 0.50 -21.10
N PHE A 700 2.43 1.04 -22.29
CA PHE A 700 3.74 1.20 -22.96
C PHE A 700 4.16 2.67 -23.10
N THR A 701 3.38 3.64 -22.61
CA THR A 701 3.67 5.08 -22.79
C THR A 701 5.01 5.48 -22.16
N ASN A 702 5.47 4.74 -21.17
CA ASN A 702 6.75 4.97 -20.50
C ASN A 702 7.92 4.13 -21.04
N THR A 703 7.72 3.43 -22.15
CA THR A 703 8.77 2.61 -22.77
C THR A 703 9.42 3.32 -23.95
N VAL A 704 10.67 2.93 -24.26
CA VAL A 704 11.32 3.22 -25.54
C VAL A 704 11.32 1.93 -26.35
N LEU A 705 10.70 1.94 -27.52
CA LEU A 705 10.63 0.77 -28.40
C LEU A 705 11.72 0.85 -29.46
N ILE A 706 12.62 -0.11 -29.46
CA ILE A 706 13.70 -0.24 -30.44
C ILE A 706 13.55 -1.54 -31.20
N MET A 707 13.49 -1.45 -32.52
CA MET A 707 13.49 -2.56 -33.44
C MET A 707 14.81 -2.59 -34.19
N THR A 708 15.51 -3.70 -34.24
CA THR A 708 16.73 -3.83 -35.05
C THR A 708 16.48 -4.66 -36.30
N SER A 709 17.15 -4.31 -37.37
CA SER A 709 17.11 -5.07 -38.63
C SER A 709 18.44 -5.01 -39.36
N ASN A 710 18.75 -6.10 -40.05
CA ASN A 710 19.93 -6.23 -40.92
C ASN A 710 19.58 -6.03 -42.42
N LEU A 711 18.36 -5.54 -42.72
CA LEU A 711 17.92 -5.29 -44.09
C LEU A 711 18.80 -4.24 -44.77
N ALA A 712 19.32 -4.60 -45.95
CA ALA A 712 20.04 -3.67 -46.82
C ALA A 712 19.11 -2.84 -47.71
N VAL A 713 17.84 -3.27 -47.87
CA VAL A 713 16.83 -2.61 -48.71
C VAL A 713 16.06 -1.55 -47.93
N ASP A 714 15.35 -0.68 -48.66
CA ASP A 714 14.47 0.29 -48.01
C ASP A 714 13.40 -0.45 -47.19
N PRO A 715 13.21 -0.12 -45.90
CA PRO A 715 12.17 -0.71 -45.05
C PRO A 715 10.78 -0.67 -45.66
N ARG A 716 10.45 0.37 -46.42
CA ARG A 716 9.16 0.54 -47.12
C ARG A 716 8.90 -0.53 -48.20
N ALA A 717 9.94 -1.18 -48.68
CA ALA A 717 9.83 -2.27 -49.62
C ALA A 717 9.56 -3.63 -48.95
N PHE A 718 9.90 -3.74 -47.64
CA PHE A 718 9.78 -4.98 -46.87
C PHE A 718 8.55 -4.96 -45.95
N PHE A 719 8.40 -3.89 -45.17
CA PHE A 719 7.31 -3.73 -44.21
C PHE A 719 6.10 -3.04 -44.82
N LYS A 720 4.91 -3.29 -44.29
CA LYS A 720 3.70 -2.59 -44.72
C LYS A 720 3.83 -1.08 -44.44
N PRO A 721 3.37 -0.23 -45.38
CA PRO A 721 3.45 1.24 -45.19
C PRO A 721 2.81 1.74 -43.88
N GLU A 722 1.74 1.08 -43.45
CA GLU A 722 1.05 1.41 -42.19
C GLU A 722 1.99 1.27 -40.98
N PHE A 723 2.79 0.21 -40.93
CA PHE A 723 3.73 -0.03 -39.83
C PHE A 723 4.88 0.99 -39.88
N VAL A 724 5.45 1.21 -41.06
CA VAL A 724 6.60 2.12 -41.21
C VAL A 724 6.23 3.58 -40.85
N ASN A 725 5.00 4.00 -41.17
CA ASN A 725 4.53 5.35 -40.89
C ASN A 725 4.24 5.61 -39.40
N ARG A 726 4.24 4.58 -38.55
CA ARG A 726 4.01 4.70 -37.10
C ARG A 726 5.32 4.76 -36.29
N ILE A 727 6.43 4.50 -36.95
CA ILE A 727 7.78 4.56 -36.36
C ILE A 727 8.21 6.02 -36.35
N ASP A 728 8.67 6.53 -35.19
CA ASP A 728 9.06 7.94 -35.08
C ASP A 728 10.33 8.24 -35.87
N GLU A 729 11.34 7.35 -35.83
CA GLU A 729 12.59 7.56 -36.56
C GLU A 729 13.14 6.22 -37.09
N ILE A 730 13.58 6.26 -38.35
CA ILE A 730 14.29 5.14 -39.01
C ILE A 730 15.74 5.54 -39.10
N ILE A 731 16.59 4.85 -38.36
CA ILE A 731 18.00 5.21 -38.15
C ILE A 731 18.91 4.21 -38.82
N ARG A 732 19.79 4.69 -39.70
CA ARG A 732 20.77 3.86 -40.40
C ARG A 732 22.12 3.95 -39.69
N PHE A 733 22.61 2.79 -39.27
CA PHE A 733 23.96 2.63 -38.72
C PHE A 733 24.95 2.46 -39.84
N SER A 734 26.01 3.27 -39.80
CA SER A 734 27.12 3.17 -40.77
C SER A 734 28.07 2.02 -40.40
N ALA A 735 28.79 1.51 -41.41
CA ALA A 735 29.90 0.59 -41.16
C ALA A 735 30.99 1.33 -40.36
N LEU A 736 31.65 0.61 -39.45
CA LEU A 736 32.71 1.16 -38.61
C LEU A 736 33.95 1.46 -39.40
N SER A 737 34.53 2.65 -39.20
CA SER A 737 35.84 3.03 -39.75
C SER A 737 36.99 2.37 -38.97
N ARG A 738 38.22 2.50 -39.43
CA ARG A 738 39.38 1.98 -38.72
C ARG A 738 39.62 2.76 -37.43
N GLU A 739 39.36 4.06 -37.42
CA GLU A 739 39.47 4.94 -36.26
C GLU A 739 38.44 4.55 -35.20
N ASP A 740 37.19 4.20 -35.60
CA ASP A 740 36.17 3.72 -34.70
C ASP A 740 36.57 2.39 -34.02
N LEU A 741 37.21 1.47 -34.79
CA LEU A 741 37.67 0.20 -34.25
C LEU A 741 38.77 0.40 -33.20
N ASP A 742 39.70 1.33 -33.39
CA ASP A 742 40.75 1.66 -32.43
C ASP A 742 40.14 2.20 -31.15
N ALA A 743 39.13 3.09 -31.26
CA ALA A 743 38.38 3.61 -30.10
C ALA A 743 37.57 2.53 -29.36
N ILE A 744 36.96 1.59 -30.09
CA ILE A 744 36.23 0.45 -29.48
C ILE A 744 37.22 -0.47 -28.73
N VAL A 745 38.44 -0.73 -29.28
CA VAL A 745 39.47 -1.50 -28.59
C VAL A 745 39.80 -0.83 -27.23
N GLU A 746 39.97 0.49 -27.21
CA GLU A 746 40.27 1.23 -25.97
C GLU A 746 39.16 1.07 -24.94
N LEU A 747 37.88 1.16 -25.36
CA LEU A 747 36.73 0.90 -24.46
C LEU A 747 36.75 -0.50 -23.88
N GLN A 748 37.06 -1.54 -24.68
CA GLN A 748 37.13 -2.92 -24.20
C GLN A 748 38.32 -3.13 -23.24
N ILE A 749 39.44 -2.45 -23.46
CA ILE A 749 40.58 -2.47 -22.55
C ILE A 749 40.23 -1.76 -21.23
N GLU A 750 39.54 -0.63 -21.31
CA GLU A 750 39.10 0.10 -20.10
C GLU A 750 38.15 -0.76 -19.21
N ASP A 751 37.34 -1.62 -19.80
CA ASP A 751 36.56 -2.59 -19.07
C ASP A 751 37.45 -3.60 -18.30
N VAL A 752 38.56 -4.03 -18.89
CA VAL A 752 39.54 -4.89 -18.22
C VAL A 752 40.26 -4.11 -17.12
N ARG A 753 40.69 -2.86 -17.40
CA ARG A 753 41.30 -1.98 -16.40
C ARG A 753 40.42 -1.77 -15.17
N ARG A 754 39.12 -1.53 -15.38
CA ARG A 754 38.15 -1.33 -14.30
C ARG A 754 38.07 -2.52 -13.35
N ARG A 755 38.11 -3.75 -13.91
CA ARG A 755 38.13 -4.98 -13.10
C ARG A 755 39.43 -5.19 -12.34
N LEU A 756 40.57 -4.80 -12.93
CA LEU A 756 41.88 -4.86 -12.29
C LEU A 756 42.06 -3.79 -11.21
N ARG A 757 41.50 -2.59 -11.39
CA ARG A 757 41.47 -1.53 -10.34
C ARG A 757 40.78 -2.01 -9.06
N ALA A 758 39.76 -2.86 -9.14
CA ALA A 758 39.11 -3.45 -7.97
C ALA A 758 40.08 -4.33 -7.15
N ARG A 759 41.19 -4.78 -7.78
CA ARG A 759 42.31 -5.51 -7.15
C ARG A 759 43.56 -4.67 -6.95
N ARG A 760 43.44 -3.34 -7.17
CA ARG A 760 44.54 -2.34 -7.10
C ARG A 760 45.71 -2.67 -8.05
N ILE A 761 45.41 -3.30 -9.20
CA ILE A 761 46.42 -3.59 -10.25
C ILE A 761 46.20 -2.63 -11.42
N GLY A 762 47.27 -2.00 -11.90
CA GLY A 762 47.28 -1.16 -13.10
C GLY A 762 47.42 -2.00 -14.38
N LEU A 763 46.94 -1.47 -15.54
CA LEU A 763 47.12 -2.09 -16.84
C LEU A 763 47.43 -1.04 -17.87
N GLU A 764 48.57 -1.16 -18.53
CA GLU A 764 48.97 -0.38 -19.67
C GLU A 764 49.13 -1.28 -20.89
N VAL A 765 48.61 -0.87 -22.05
CA VAL A 765 48.65 -1.62 -23.30
C VAL A 765 49.32 -0.77 -24.37
N THR A 766 50.28 -1.35 -25.06
CA THR A 766 51.06 -0.61 -26.09
C THR A 766 50.17 -0.32 -27.31
N PRO A 767 50.51 0.80 -28.06
CA PRO A 767 49.78 1.17 -29.28
C PRO A 767 49.81 0.08 -30.34
N GLU A 768 50.94 -0.62 -30.45
CA GLU A 768 51.14 -1.73 -31.43
C GLU A 768 50.17 -2.89 -31.14
N LEU A 769 50.06 -3.28 -29.85
CA LEU A 769 49.11 -4.32 -29.44
C LEU A 769 47.66 -3.90 -29.70
N LYS A 770 47.28 -2.64 -29.45
CA LYS A 770 45.93 -2.10 -29.73
C LYS A 770 45.57 -2.21 -31.20
N GLN A 771 46.50 -1.82 -32.11
CA GLN A 771 46.30 -1.91 -33.58
C GLN A 771 46.15 -3.39 -34.04
N ARG A 772 46.92 -4.29 -33.44
CA ARG A 772 46.78 -5.72 -33.72
C ARG A 772 45.46 -6.28 -33.27
N LEU A 773 45.00 -5.94 -32.06
CA LEU A 773 43.69 -6.30 -31.53
C LEU A 773 42.55 -5.78 -32.44
N ALA A 774 42.64 -4.53 -32.91
CA ALA A 774 41.64 -3.94 -33.82
C ALA A 774 41.58 -4.73 -35.14
N THR A 775 42.75 -5.11 -35.70
CA THR A 775 42.80 -5.86 -36.92
C THR A 775 42.27 -7.30 -36.79
N GLU A 776 42.65 -7.99 -35.73
CA GLU A 776 42.22 -9.36 -35.47
C GLU A 776 40.75 -9.46 -35.01
N GLY A 777 40.27 -8.43 -34.34
CA GLY A 777 38.92 -8.34 -33.81
C GLY A 777 37.85 -7.84 -34.76
N PHE A 778 38.23 -7.45 -35.98
CA PHE A 778 37.31 -7.00 -37.03
C PHE A 778 37.02 -8.13 -38.04
N ASP A 779 35.76 -8.35 -38.30
CA ASP A 779 35.28 -9.26 -39.33
C ASP A 779 34.34 -8.51 -40.30
N PRO A 780 34.55 -8.59 -41.64
CA PRO A 780 33.68 -7.89 -42.58
C PRO A 780 32.20 -8.25 -42.51
N GLU A 781 31.85 -9.45 -42.05
CA GLU A 781 30.48 -9.95 -41.95
C GLU A 781 29.89 -9.67 -40.55
N PHE A 782 30.70 -9.80 -39.49
CA PHE A 782 30.28 -9.68 -38.09
C PHE A 782 30.67 -8.36 -37.40
N GLY A 783 31.37 -7.45 -38.16
CA GLY A 783 31.79 -6.15 -37.65
C GLY A 783 32.75 -6.26 -36.46
N ALA A 784 32.57 -5.44 -35.43
CA ALA A 784 33.36 -5.42 -34.20
C ALA A 784 32.94 -6.50 -33.17
N ARG A 785 31.98 -7.40 -33.50
CA ARG A 785 31.49 -8.41 -32.56
C ARG A 785 32.57 -9.38 -32.03
N PRO A 786 33.54 -9.82 -32.87
CA PRO A 786 34.62 -10.68 -32.39
C PRO A 786 35.62 -9.97 -31.43
N LEU A 787 35.74 -8.66 -31.52
CA LEU A 787 36.74 -7.85 -30.82
C LEU A 787 36.75 -8.10 -29.29
N ARG A 788 35.58 -8.18 -28.68
CA ARG A 788 35.46 -8.49 -27.25
C ARG A 788 36.09 -9.83 -26.87
N ARG A 789 35.95 -10.83 -27.74
CA ARG A 789 36.55 -12.17 -27.50
C ARG A 789 38.07 -12.13 -27.68
N VAL A 790 38.53 -11.35 -28.64
CA VAL A 790 39.97 -11.19 -28.91
C VAL A 790 40.63 -10.49 -27.73
N VAL A 791 40.09 -9.36 -27.27
CA VAL A 791 40.59 -8.65 -26.07
C VAL A 791 40.55 -9.53 -24.81
N GLN A 792 39.46 -10.30 -24.62
CA GLN A 792 39.35 -11.20 -23.48
C GLN A 792 40.44 -12.28 -23.53
N ARG A 793 40.64 -12.93 -24.68
CA ARG A 793 41.63 -14.01 -24.85
C ARG A 793 43.06 -13.51 -24.77
N TRP A 794 43.39 -12.40 -25.45
CA TRP A 794 44.74 -11.92 -25.50
C TRP A 794 45.21 -11.16 -24.28
N ILE A 795 44.35 -10.34 -23.69
CA ILE A 795 44.68 -9.55 -22.50
C ILE A 795 44.09 -10.20 -21.25
N GLY A 796 42.78 -10.44 -21.19
CA GLY A 796 42.09 -10.91 -20.00
C GLY A 796 42.63 -12.22 -19.47
N ASP A 797 42.72 -13.26 -20.33
CA ASP A 797 43.17 -14.59 -19.92
C ASP A 797 44.66 -14.61 -19.58
N THR A 798 45.49 -13.85 -20.35
CA THR A 798 46.93 -13.77 -20.11
C THR A 798 47.26 -13.08 -18.80
N VAL A 799 46.58 -11.94 -18.51
CA VAL A 799 46.73 -11.21 -17.22
C VAL A 799 46.21 -12.04 -16.05
N ALA A 800 45.07 -12.74 -16.24
CA ALA A 800 44.51 -13.59 -15.19
C ALA A 800 45.47 -14.74 -14.84
N THR A 801 46.09 -15.38 -15.82
CA THR A 801 47.09 -16.43 -15.60
C THR A 801 48.30 -15.90 -14.84
N ALA A 802 48.83 -14.74 -15.26
CA ALA A 802 49.97 -14.12 -14.60
C ALA A 802 49.74 -13.71 -13.15
N ILE A 803 48.53 -13.24 -12.85
CA ILE A 803 48.11 -12.96 -11.46
C ILE A 803 48.01 -14.22 -10.62
N LEU A 804 47.45 -15.30 -11.17
CA LEU A 804 47.32 -16.59 -10.49
C LEU A 804 48.69 -17.25 -10.25
N GLU A 805 49.65 -17.00 -11.15
CA GLU A 805 51.04 -17.44 -10.99
C GLU A 805 51.82 -16.57 -9.97
N GLY A 806 51.22 -15.51 -9.41
CA GLY A 806 51.85 -14.61 -8.48
C GLY A 806 52.88 -13.66 -9.09
N ARG A 807 52.88 -13.48 -10.41
CA ARG A 807 53.78 -12.54 -11.09
C ARG A 807 53.45 -11.09 -10.87
N PHE A 808 52.19 -10.77 -10.55
CA PHE A 808 51.72 -9.44 -10.24
C PHE A 808 50.87 -9.47 -8.96
N THR A 809 51.11 -8.50 -8.10
CA THR A 809 50.46 -8.36 -6.80
C THR A 809 49.78 -7.01 -6.68
N GLU A 810 49.10 -6.75 -5.57
CA GLU A 810 48.43 -5.49 -5.28
C GLU A 810 49.43 -4.31 -5.29
N GLY A 811 49.20 -3.31 -6.10
CA GLY A 811 50.05 -2.14 -6.30
C GLY A 811 50.89 -2.19 -7.59
N ASP A 812 50.95 -3.33 -8.28
CA ASP A 812 51.73 -3.44 -9.53
C ASP A 812 50.97 -2.90 -10.75
N THR A 813 51.73 -2.56 -11.78
CA THR A 813 51.17 -2.18 -13.09
C THR A 813 51.66 -3.18 -14.15
N VAL A 814 50.70 -3.83 -14.79
CA VAL A 814 50.95 -4.78 -15.89
C VAL A 814 51.12 -4.04 -17.18
N HIS A 815 52.26 -4.17 -17.85
CA HIS A 815 52.51 -3.66 -19.21
C HIS A 815 52.33 -4.79 -20.20
N ALA A 816 51.23 -4.69 -21.02
CA ALA A 816 50.95 -5.68 -22.08
C ALA A 816 51.49 -5.21 -23.42
N ASP A 817 52.31 -6.01 -24.09
CA ASP A 817 53.00 -5.73 -25.30
C ASP A 817 52.91 -6.91 -26.29
N LEU A 818 53.13 -6.69 -27.61
CA LEU A 818 53.24 -7.78 -28.57
C LEU A 818 54.50 -8.57 -28.34
N ASP A 819 54.46 -9.88 -28.52
CA ASP A 819 55.67 -10.73 -28.52
C ASP A 819 56.47 -10.48 -29.84
N PRO A 820 57.72 -9.98 -29.74
CA PRO A 820 58.50 -9.71 -30.92
C PRO A 820 58.85 -11.00 -31.73
N THR A 821 58.65 -12.17 -31.12
CA THR A 821 58.94 -13.48 -31.79
C THR A 821 57.66 -14.16 -32.28
N ASN A 822 56.49 -13.72 -31.82
CA ASN A 822 55.21 -14.30 -32.19
C ASN A 822 54.13 -13.22 -32.18
N GLU A 823 53.82 -12.68 -33.39
CA GLU A 823 52.86 -11.59 -33.55
C GLU A 823 51.43 -11.92 -33.06
N ASP A 824 51.14 -13.18 -32.71
CA ASP A 824 49.87 -13.65 -32.17
C ASP A 824 49.91 -13.90 -30.67
N ALA A 825 50.95 -13.45 -29.97
CA ALA A 825 51.10 -13.61 -28.53
C ALA A 825 51.36 -12.29 -27.82
N VAL A 826 50.95 -12.23 -26.55
CA VAL A 826 51.13 -11.06 -25.68
C VAL A 826 52.14 -11.38 -24.60
N ILE A 827 53.10 -10.48 -24.43
CA ILE A 827 54.05 -10.52 -23.34
C ILE A 827 53.62 -9.51 -22.26
N LEU A 828 53.63 -9.95 -21.01
CA LEU A 828 53.38 -9.12 -19.85
C LEU A 828 54.70 -8.78 -19.14
N LYS A 829 54.95 -7.54 -18.96
CA LYS A 829 56.11 -6.96 -18.29
C LYS A 829 55.70 -6.28 -17.00
#